data_47f709d0c94ef66e02444c3a67ab469c
#
_entry.id   47f709d0c94ef66e02444c3a67ab469c
#
_cell.length_a   1.000
_cell.length_b   1.000
_cell.length_c   1.000
_cell.angle_alpha   90.00
_cell.angle_beta   90.00
_cell.angle_gamma   90.00
#
_symmetry.space_group_name_H-M   'P 1'
#
loop_
_entity.id
_entity.type
_entity.pdbx_description
1 polymer ?
#
loop_
_entity_poly.entity_id
_entity_poly.type
_entity_poly.pdbx_seq_one_letter_code
_entity_poly.pdbx_strand_id
1 'polypeptide(L)'
;MPYPKDTDPSVLQCIQPQSTDALWMLLSTPHPAIGKARHLGEALLHAGLITPAALASSLQTQQEERDKGNARPIGQILVEQHDLSQDQLRQVISTWLGEYMVDPTHLQPEPDALALVPRTVAERESVLPLLVRDESLALLMADPYDRMLLSELRFLTQRRLIPIKAAPGTLAPAIAKAYSVHPGDASDAPRGKIVAGGAKDGVRPPPTARATSQELAQDLNDSAPDSQTADTDVVSESDNTLVRLINSVINEAIAHRASHIHIETEPAPLNVRIRLRIDGDLVPHLELPARFRYALVARIKIMANMDISEHRKPQDGKIDFSRFGGPPVELRVVTVPTSRGLEDVVLRLLAGAKPLPLDAIGLTPANLKAMRDMVRKPYGLVLVVGPTGCGKTTTLHSVISDINTAGRKIWTAEDPIEITQSGLRQVQVNPRIGWTFAAAMRTFLRADPDVIMIGEMRDEETSRIAIEASLTGHLVLSTLHTNSAPESIARLLEIGLDPFNFSDSLLAILAQRLVRRLCKACSEPVVADDETLLDMASQYLPSGSGNSPEGRAALVQRWRKNYGAGSGELQLWRRVGCQECEGHGYRGRMGIHELMLSDEAIRQHIRRRASAAEIRQTALAAGMLTLRQDGIEKVLQGLTDMSEVLAASNL
;
A
#
# COMPACT_ATOMS: atom_id res chain seq x y z
N MET A 1 -44.89 -38.11 14.58
CA MET A 1 -44.70 -38.00 16.04
C MET A 1 -45.09 -36.58 16.42
N PRO A 2 -45.93 -36.35 17.43
CA PRO A 2 -46.37 -34.98 17.80
C PRO A 2 -45.23 -34.25 18.51
N TYR A 3 -45.03 -33.00 18.13
CA TYR A 3 -44.11 -32.05 18.77
C TYR A 3 -44.49 -31.80 20.23
N PRO A 4 -43.53 -31.74 21.16
CA PRO A 4 -43.83 -31.30 22.52
C PRO A 4 -44.16 -29.79 22.49
N LYS A 5 -45.32 -29.45 22.99
CA LYS A 5 -45.72 -28.10 23.40
C LYS A 5 -44.99 -27.83 24.72
N ASP A 6 -44.16 -26.85 24.76
CA ASP A 6 -43.37 -26.30 25.88
C ASP A 6 -41.86 -26.43 25.65
N THR A 7 -41.32 -25.63 24.69
CA THR A 7 -39.92 -25.26 24.68
C THR A 7 -39.85 -23.75 24.65
N ASP A 8 -39.14 -23.21 25.62
CA ASP A 8 -38.79 -21.83 25.75
C ASP A 8 -38.17 -21.32 24.42
N PRO A 9 -38.71 -20.30 23.76
CA PRO A 9 -38.24 -19.85 22.47
C PRO A 9 -36.84 -19.22 22.51
N SER A 10 -36.20 -19.16 23.66
CA SER A 10 -34.90 -18.54 23.90
C SER A 10 -33.68 -19.44 23.63
N VAL A 11 -33.83 -20.72 23.32
CA VAL A 11 -32.70 -21.66 23.11
C VAL A 11 -32.62 -22.09 21.66
N LEU A 12 -31.57 -21.66 20.96
CA LEU A 12 -31.16 -22.23 19.67
C LEU A 12 -31.03 -23.75 19.84
N GLN A 13 -31.83 -24.54 19.10
CA GLN A 13 -31.70 -25.98 19.14
C GLN A 13 -30.33 -26.40 18.61
N CYS A 14 -29.48 -26.88 19.52
CA CYS A 14 -28.22 -27.52 19.14
C CYS A 14 -28.57 -28.93 18.64
N ILE A 15 -28.29 -29.16 17.35
CA ILE A 15 -28.56 -30.44 16.70
C ILE A 15 -27.27 -31.25 16.68
N GLN A 16 -27.38 -32.55 17.01
CA GLN A 16 -26.28 -33.51 16.90
C GLN A 16 -26.60 -34.53 15.80
N PRO A 17 -26.37 -34.21 14.52
CA PRO A 17 -26.58 -35.14 13.43
C PRO A 17 -25.64 -36.34 13.58
N GLN A 18 -26.14 -37.54 13.35
CA GLN A 18 -25.37 -38.79 13.46
C GLN A 18 -24.55 -39.09 12.19
N SER A 19 -24.85 -38.41 11.08
CA SER A 19 -24.12 -38.53 9.80
C SER A 19 -24.22 -37.26 8.96
N THR A 20 -23.32 -37.13 7.96
CA THR A 20 -23.35 -36.04 6.97
C THR A 20 -24.62 -36.08 6.11
N ASP A 21 -25.14 -37.27 5.78
CA ASP A 21 -26.39 -37.40 5.03
C ASP A 21 -27.61 -36.95 5.85
N ALA A 22 -27.64 -37.26 7.15
CA ALA A 22 -28.69 -36.75 8.04
C ALA A 22 -28.65 -35.23 8.14
N LEU A 23 -27.45 -34.64 8.18
CA LEU A 23 -27.29 -33.20 8.15
C LEU A 23 -27.78 -32.61 6.82
N TRP A 24 -27.42 -33.22 5.69
CA TRP A 24 -27.87 -32.77 4.37
C TRP A 24 -29.39 -32.81 4.22
N MET A 25 -30.05 -33.84 4.70
CA MET A 25 -31.52 -33.92 4.72
C MET A 25 -32.14 -32.76 5.51
N LEU A 26 -31.57 -32.43 6.66
CA LEU A 26 -32.01 -31.27 7.46
C LEU A 26 -31.82 -29.94 6.72
N LEU A 27 -30.70 -29.74 6.04
CA LEU A 27 -30.41 -28.54 5.27
C LEU A 27 -31.26 -28.39 3.99
N SER A 28 -31.67 -29.53 3.42
CA SER A 28 -32.45 -29.57 2.19
C SER A 28 -33.98 -29.49 2.44
N THR A 29 -34.41 -29.68 3.68
CA THR A 29 -35.83 -29.61 4.04
C THR A 29 -36.19 -28.16 4.35
N PRO A 30 -37.20 -27.55 3.69
CA PRO A 30 -37.66 -26.22 4.04
C PRO A 30 -38.07 -26.15 5.51
N HIS A 31 -37.38 -25.31 6.27
CA HIS A 31 -37.72 -25.07 7.68
C HIS A 31 -39.13 -24.46 7.75
N PRO A 32 -40.05 -24.94 8.62
CA PRO A 32 -41.27 -24.20 8.88
C PRO A 32 -40.86 -22.85 9.47
N ALA A 33 -40.99 -21.79 8.66
CA ALA A 33 -40.67 -20.44 9.06
C ALA A 33 -41.33 -20.11 10.40
N ILE A 34 -40.59 -19.64 11.37
CA ILE A 34 -41.14 -19.09 12.60
C ILE A 34 -42.04 -17.93 12.19
N GLY A 35 -43.33 -18.22 12.23
CA GLY A 35 -44.42 -17.29 12.09
C GLY A 35 -44.29 -16.29 10.92
N LYS A 36 -45.34 -15.87 10.38
CA LYS A 36 -45.53 -14.96 9.22
C LYS A 36 -44.90 -13.56 9.35
N ALA A 37 -43.84 -13.37 10.18
CA ALA A 37 -43.19 -12.11 10.35
C ALA A 37 -42.42 -11.71 9.05
N ARG A 38 -42.86 -10.64 8.41
CA ARG A 38 -42.22 -10.10 7.21
C ARG A 38 -40.99 -9.27 7.49
N HIS A 39 -40.86 -8.75 8.71
CA HIS A 39 -39.79 -7.83 9.12
C HIS A 39 -39.19 -8.25 10.46
N LEU A 40 -37.89 -7.92 10.68
CA LEU A 40 -37.16 -8.22 11.91
C LEU A 40 -37.86 -7.67 13.16
N GLY A 41 -38.44 -6.47 13.11
CA GLY A 41 -39.16 -5.86 14.21
C GLY A 41 -40.38 -6.69 14.65
N GLU A 42 -41.08 -7.30 13.71
CA GLU A 42 -42.22 -8.21 13.99
C GLU A 42 -41.73 -9.53 14.61
N ALA A 43 -40.59 -10.05 14.13
CA ALA A 43 -39.98 -11.26 14.69
C ALA A 43 -39.57 -11.07 16.17
N LEU A 44 -38.99 -9.89 16.47
CA LEU A 44 -38.61 -9.50 17.85
C LEU A 44 -39.84 -9.34 18.79
N LEU A 45 -40.92 -8.76 18.28
CA LEU A 45 -42.19 -8.66 19.02
C LEU A 45 -42.80 -10.05 19.28
N HIS A 46 -42.82 -10.95 18.27
CA HIS A 46 -43.33 -12.31 18.43
C HIS A 46 -42.48 -13.14 19.39
N ALA A 47 -41.17 -12.86 19.46
CA ALA A 47 -40.26 -13.47 20.44
C ALA A 47 -40.40 -12.89 21.86
N GLY A 48 -41.24 -11.86 22.04
CA GLY A 48 -41.45 -11.22 23.35
C GLY A 48 -40.22 -10.45 23.89
N LEU A 49 -39.22 -10.15 23.05
CA LEU A 49 -37.97 -9.52 23.45
C LEU A 49 -38.02 -7.99 23.45
N ILE A 50 -38.98 -7.42 22.74
CA ILE A 50 -39.22 -5.97 22.72
C ILE A 50 -40.72 -5.70 22.90
N THR A 51 -41.03 -4.49 23.40
CA THR A 51 -42.43 -4.04 23.51
C THR A 51 -42.86 -3.31 22.22
N PRO A 52 -44.18 -3.25 21.94
CA PRO A 52 -44.69 -2.46 20.81
C PRO A 52 -44.25 -0.98 20.86
N ALA A 53 -44.12 -0.43 22.08
CA ALA A 53 -43.67 0.94 22.29
C ALA A 53 -42.19 1.13 21.90
N ALA A 54 -41.30 0.17 22.27
CA ALA A 54 -39.90 0.19 21.90
C ALA A 54 -39.72 0.09 20.38
N LEU A 55 -40.50 -0.80 19.73
CA LEU A 55 -40.47 -0.90 18.25
C LEU A 55 -40.90 0.40 17.58
N ALA A 56 -41.98 1.03 18.06
CA ALA A 56 -42.48 2.28 17.51
C ALA A 56 -41.46 3.43 17.65
N SER A 57 -40.81 3.54 18.83
CA SER A 57 -39.75 4.52 19.09
C SER A 57 -38.56 4.32 18.17
N SER A 58 -38.11 3.07 18.00
CA SER A 58 -36.96 2.76 17.13
C SER A 58 -37.25 2.97 15.66
N LEU A 59 -38.47 2.73 15.19
CA LEU A 59 -38.91 3.02 13.82
C LEU A 59 -38.95 4.54 13.57
N GLN A 60 -39.39 5.32 14.55
CA GLN A 60 -39.37 6.78 14.46
C GLN A 60 -37.94 7.31 14.39
N THR A 61 -37.04 6.83 15.23
CA THR A 61 -35.62 7.18 15.18
C THR A 61 -35.00 6.83 13.83
N GLN A 62 -35.30 5.63 13.30
CA GLN A 62 -34.81 5.21 11.98
C GLN A 62 -35.32 6.13 10.86
N GLN A 63 -36.58 6.58 10.94
CA GLN A 63 -37.15 7.48 9.96
C GLN A 63 -36.49 8.86 10.02
N GLU A 64 -36.27 9.41 11.21
CA GLU A 64 -35.59 10.68 11.42
C GLU A 64 -34.12 10.65 10.91
N GLU A 65 -33.44 9.52 11.08
CA GLU A 65 -32.09 9.30 10.53
C GLU A 65 -32.08 9.14 9.02
N ARG A 66 -33.11 8.49 8.47
CA ARG A 66 -33.30 8.36 7.02
C ARG A 66 -33.50 9.72 6.36
N ASP A 67 -34.28 10.59 6.99
CA ASP A 67 -34.53 11.96 6.51
C ASP A 67 -33.25 12.83 6.57
N LYS A 68 -32.30 12.49 7.44
CA LYS A 68 -30.96 13.09 7.54
C LYS A 68 -29.91 12.41 6.66
N GLY A 69 -30.30 11.38 5.88
CA GLY A 69 -29.40 10.67 4.96
C GLY A 69 -28.47 9.62 5.62
N ASN A 70 -28.72 9.22 6.86
CA ASN A 70 -27.83 8.34 7.63
C ASN A 70 -28.58 7.22 8.37
N ALA A 71 -29.50 6.52 7.70
CA ALA A 71 -30.37 5.50 8.30
C ALA A 71 -29.58 4.25 8.74
N ARG A 72 -29.62 3.94 10.03
CA ARG A 72 -29.06 2.72 10.61
C ARG A 72 -30.09 1.57 10.59
N PRO A 73 -29.64 0.29 10.61
CA PRO A 73 -30.55 -0.86 10.76
C PRO A 73 -31.31 -0.82 12.10
N ILE A 74 -32.59 -1.19 12.08
CA ILE A 74 -33.46 -1.14 13.28
C ILE A 74 -32.93 -1.95 14.46
N GLY A 75 -32.28 -3.09 14.19
CA GLY A 75 -31.68 -3.92 15.24
C GLY A 75 -30.55 -3.20 15.98
N GLN A 76 -29.77 -2.36 15.30
CA GLN A 76 -28.71 -1.59 15.91
C GLN A 76 -29.27 -0.45 16.80
N ILE A 77 -30.35 0.19 16.36
CA ILE A 77 -31.03 1.23 17.13
C ILE A 77 -31.60 0.64 18.43
N LEU A 78 -32.24 -0.54 18.34
CA LEU A 78 -32.79 -1.26 19.52
C LEU A 78 -31.71 -1.64 20.54
N VAL A 79 -30.54 -2.07 20.07
CA VAL A 79 -29.41 -2.39 20.97
C VAL A 79 -28.87 -1.13 21.66
N GLU A 80 -28.74 -0.02 20.96
CA GLU A 80 -28.26 1.24 21.51
C GLU A 80 -29.24 1.89 22.49
N GLN A 81 -30.54 1.72 22.26
CA GLN A 81 -31.59 2.17 23.19
C GLN A 81 -31.71 1.29 24.43
N HIS A 82 -30.89 0.22 24.54
CA HIS A 82 -30.89 -0.78 25.59
C HIS A 82 -32.20 -1.59 25.72
N ASP A 83 -33.02 -1.57 24.67
CA ASP A 83 -34.25 -2.36 24.61
C ASP A 83 -33.98 -3.83 24.28
N LEU A 84 -32.75 -4.14 23.76
CA LEU A 84 -32.34 -5.47 23.34
C LEU A 84 -30.84 -5.64 23.53
N SER A 85 -30.38 -6.81 24.00
CA SER A 85 -28.96 -7.13 24.01
C SER A 85 -28.49 -7.60 22.62
N GLN A 86 -27.19 -7.42 22.33
CA GLN A 86 -26.62 -7.83 21.05
C GLN A 86 -26.70 -9.34 20.82
N ASP A 87 -26.64 -10.13 21.91
CA ASP A 87 -26.78 -11.59 21.86
C ASP A 87 -28.23 -12.02 21.60
N GLN A 88 -29.20 -11.35 22.22
CA GLN A 88 -30.63 -11.58 21.95
C GLN A 88 -30.99 -11.23 20.50
N LEU A 89 -30.45 -10.11 19.96
CA LEU A 89 -30.65 -9.76 18.55
C LEU A 89 -30.10 -10.83 17.62
N ARG A 90 -28.88 -11.32 17.85
CA ARG A 90 -28.26 -12.39 17.07
C ARG A 90 -29.08 -13.67 17.13
N GLN A 91 -29.58 -14.01 18.31
CA GLN A 91 -30.39 -15.23 18.54
C GLN A 91 -31.69 -15.18 17.77
N VAL A 92 -32.41 -14.05 17.78
CA VAL A 92 -33.66 -13.92 17.02
C VAL A 92 -33.42 -13.93 15.52
N ILE A 93 -32.38 -13.28 15.04
CA ILE A 93 -32.01 -13.31 13.62
C ILE A 93 -31.73 -14.74 13.17
N SER A 94 -30.96 -15.54 13.94
CA SER A 94 -30.66 -16.93 13.64
C SER A 94 -31.94 -17.77 13.61
N THR A 95 -32.83 -17.60 14.59
CA THR A 95 -34.08 -18.33 14.69
C THR A 95 -35.09 -17.92 13.60
N TRP A 96 -35.11 -16.62 13.27
CA TRP A 96 -36.00 -16.09 12.22
C TRP A 96 -35.56 -16.52 10.81
N LEU A 97 -34.25 -16.67 10.58
CA LEU A 97 -33.68 -17.19 9.33
C LEU A 97 -33.70 -18.72 9.26
N GLY A 98 -34.17 -19.42 10.31
CA GLY A 98 -34.27 -20.88 10.33
C GLY A 98 -32.91 -21.57 10.47
N GLU A 99 -31.95 -21.00 11.18
CA GLU A 99 -30.63 -21.58 11.35
C GLU A 99 -30.54 -22.58 12.49
N TYR A 100 -29.83 -23.68 12.22
CA TYR A 100 -29.48 -24.68 13.22
C TYR A 100 -28.04 -24.43 13.72
N MET A 101 -27.84 -24.63 15.01
CA MET A 101 -26.53 -24.78 15.61
C MET A 101 -26.15 -26.25 15.65
N VAL A 102 -25.01 -26.62 15.08
CA VAL A 102 -24.60 -28.02 14.93
C VAL A 102 -23.40 -28.31 15.82
N ASP A 103 -23.50 -29.39 16.59
CA ASP A 103 -22.39 -29.99 17.32
C ASP A 103 -21.72 -31.06 16.44
N PRO A 104 -20.44 -30.82 15.99
CA PRO A 104 -19.74 -31.75 15.10
C PRO A 104 -19.13 -32.97 15.78
N THR A 105 -19.33 -33.19 17.08
CA THR A 105 -18.61 -34.21 17.86
C THR A 105 -18.76 -35.62 17.27
N HIS A 106 -19.92 -35.93 16.69
CA HIS A 106 -20.24 -37.23 16.08
C HIS A 106 -20.18 -37.22 14.55
N LEU A 107 -19.92 -36.06 13.93
CA LEU A 107 -19.81 -35.95 12.48
C LEU A 107 -18.41 -36.34 12.00
N GLN A 108 -18.36 -37.10 10.92
CA GLN A 108 -17.13 -37.37 10.17
C GLN A 108 -17.21 -36.60 8.85
N PRO A 109 -16.38 -35.57 8.68
CA PRO A 109 -16.30 -34.83 7.41
C PRO A 109 -15.91 -35.77 6.26
N GLU A 110 -16.48 -35.52 5.09
CA GLU A 110 -16.17 -36.27 3.89
C GLU A 110 -14.76 -35.91 3.35
N PRO A 111 -13.98 -36.90 2.85
CA PRO A 111 -12.65 -36.64 2.32
C PRO A 111 -12.63 -35.59 1.20
N ASP A 112 -13.64 -35.62 0.34
CA ASP A 112 -13.77 -34.67 -0.78
C ASP A 112 -14.01 -33.24 -0.30
N ALA A 113 -14.73 -33.07 0.82
CA ALA A 113 -14.94 -31.78 1.45
C ALA A 113 -13.64 -31.26 2.10
N LEU A 114 -12.89 -32.12 2.81
CA LEU A 114 -11.63 -31.78 3.45
C LEU A 114 -10.55 -31.40 2.41
N ALA A 115 -10.57 -32.03 1.23
CA ALA A 115 -9.63 -31.71 0.16
C ALA A 115 -9.81 -30.29 -0.43
N LEU A 116 -11.00 -29.70 -0.29
CA LEU A 116 -11.31 -28.35 -0.81
C LEU A 116 -10.79 -27.22 0.08
N VAL A 117 -10.53 -27.48 1.36
CA VAL A 117 -10.06 -26.46 2.31
C VAL A 117 -8.76 -26.97 2.96
N PRO A 118 -7.59 -26.36 2.68
CA PRO A 118 -6.33 -26.75 3.31
C PRO A 118 -6.40 -26.65 4.85
N ARG A 119 -5.71 -27.56 5.53
CA ARG A 119 -5.64 -27.60 7.00
C ARG A 119 -5.26 -26.25 7.61
N THR A 120 -4.26 -25.57 7.03
CA THR A 120 -3.78 -24.26 7.49
C THR A 120 -4.86 -23.18 7.45
N VAL A 121 -5.74 -23.23 6.45
CA VAL A 121 -6.89 -22.32 6.32
C VAL A 121 -7.98 -22.69 7.32
N ALA A 122 -8.31 -24.00 7.44
CA ALA A 122 -9.31 -24.50 8.37
C ALA A 122 -8.98 -24.14 9.83
N GLU A 123 -7.71 -24.28 10.25
CA GLU A 123 -7.25 -23.95 11.59
C GLU A 123 -7.21 -22.41 11.82
N ARG A 124 -6.70 -21.65 10.85
CA ARG A 124 -6.58 -20.18 10.96
C ARG A 124 -7.94 -19.49 11.05
N GLU A 125 -8.86 -19.88 10.17
CA GLU A 125 -10.18 -19.24 10.05
C GLU A 125 -11.27 -19.93 10.89
N SER A 126 -10.92 -21.01 11.61
CA SER A 126 -11.86 -21.77 12.41
C SER A 126 -13.07 -22.23 11.58
N VAL A 127 -12.84 -22.95 10.49
CA VAL A 127 -13.87 -23.52 9.61
C VAL A 127 -13.65 -25.01 9.41
N LEU A 128 -14.74 -25.79 9.37
CA LEU A 128 -14.68 -27.22 9.11
C LEU A 128 -15.60 -27.57 7.94
N PRO A 129 -15.05 -27.92 6.76
CA PRO A 129 -15.85 -28.44 5.66
C PRO A 129 -16.39 -29.86 6.02
N LEU A 130 -17.66 -30.09 5.77
CA LEU A 130 -18.33 -31.31 6.19
C LEU A 130 -18.67 -32.25 5.03
N LEU A 131 -19.31 -31.72 4.00
CA LEU A 131 -19.80 -32.55 2.89
C LEU A 131 -19.94 -31.71 1.62
N VAL A 132 -19.86 -32.40 0.48
CA VAL A 132 -20.10 -31.83 -0.86
C VAL A 132 -21.30 -32.53 -1.49
N ARG A 133 -22.25 -31.78 -2.00
CA ARG A 133 -23.36 -32.28 -2.81
C ARG A 133 -23.56 -31.33 -4.00
N ASP A 134 -23.57 -31.89 -5.18
CA ASP A 134 -23.59 -31.14 -6.44
C ASP A 134 -22.51 -30.05 -6.47
N GLU A 135 -22.88 -28.79 -6.61
CA GLU A 135 -21.97 -27.63 -6.58
C GLU A 135 -21.90 -26.97 -5.20
N SER A 136 -22.50 -27.56 -4.16
CA SER A 136 -22.59 -26.95 -2.83
C SER A 136 -21.65 -27.63 -1.84
N LEU A 137 -20.98 -26.83 -1.02
CA LEU A 137 -20.15 -27.26 0.11
C LEU A 137 -20.79 -26.79 1.41
N ALA A 138 -21.16 -27.71 2.28
CA ALA A 138 -21.60 -27.41 3.64
C ALA A 138 -20.38 -27.30 4.56
N LEU A 139 -20.30 -26.23 5.32
CA LEU A 139 -19.18 -25.98 6.22
C LEU A 139 -19.64 -25.39 7.55
N LEU A 140 -19.04 -25.87 8.63
CA LEU A 140 -19.22 -25.32 9.98
C LEU A 140 -18.26 -24.16 10.21
N MET A 141 -18.76 -23.10 10.85
CA MET A 141 -17.97 -21.93 11.20
C MET A 141 -18.50 -21.25 12.47
N ALA A 142 -17.69 -20.45 13.10
CA ALA A 142 -18.06 -19.76 14.34
C ALA A 142 -19.11 -18.66 14.07
N ASP A 143 -18.93 -17.90 12.97
CA ASP A 143 -19.87 -16.87 12.53
C ASP A 143 -20.26 -17.10 11.05
N PRO A 144 -21.47 -17.65 10.79
CA PRO A 144 -21.96 -17.89 9.44
C PRO A 144 -22.30 -16.60 8.66
N TYR A 145 -22.20 -15.44 9.27
CA TYR A 145 -22.45 -14.13 8.66
C TYR A 145 -21.19 -13.36 8.29
N ASP A 146 -20.03 -13.93 8.53
CA ASP A 146 -18.76 -13.32 8.07
C ASP A 146 -18.66 -13.37 6.55
N ARG A 147 -19.12 -12.27 5.93
CA ARG A 147 -19.17 -12.14 4.47
C ARG A 147 -17.79 -12.20 3.84
N MET A 148 -16.76 -11.73 4.54
CA MET A 148 -15.39 -11.73 4.02
C MET A 148 -14.86 -13.17 3.97
N LEU A 149 -14.96 -13.89 5.07
CA LEU A 149 -14.55 -15.28 5.15
C LEU A 149 -15.34 -16.16 4.17
N LEU A 150 -16.64 -15.94 4.04
CA LEU A 150 -17.46 -16.67 3.06
C LEU A 150 -17.05 -16.38 1.62
N SER A 151 -16.66 -15.15 1.29
CA SER A 151 -16.15 -14.80 -0.05
C SER A 151 -14.79 -15.45 -0.31
N GLU A 152 -13.90 -15.47 0.68
CA GLU A 152 -12.58 -16.11 0.59
C GLU A 152 -12.73 -17.63 0.42
N LEU A 153 -13.57 -18.28 1.23
CA LEU A 153 -13.82 -19.72 1.14
C LEU A 153 -14.55 -20.12 -0.14
N ARG A 154 -15.50 -19.31 -0.63
CA ARG A 154 -16.15 -19.53 -1.92
C ARG A 154 -15.14 -19.48 -3.06
N PHE A 155 -14.23 -18.53 -2.98
CA PHE A 155 -13.13 -18.41 -3.92
C PHE A 155 -12.17 -19.61 -3.87
N LEU A 156 -11.77 -20.03 -2.67
CA LEU A 156 -10.87 -21.15 -2.47
C LEU A 156 -11.46 -22.48 -2.97
N THR A 157 -12.74 -22.73 -2.68
CA THR A 157 -13.39 -24.00 -2.94
C THR A 157 -14.10 -24.08 -4.29
N GLN A 158 -14.35 -22.93 -4.93
CA GLN A 158 -15.12 -22.81 -6.18
C GLN A 158 -16.51 -23.49 -6.08
N ARG A 159 -17.11 -23.44 -4.89
CA ARG A 159 -18.40 -24.07 -4.60
C ARG A 159 -19.38 -23.08 -4.01
N ARG A 160 -20.66 -23.34 -4.17
CA ARG A 160 -21.70 -22.65 -3.42
C ARG A 160 -21.59 -23.05 -1.95
N LEU A 161 -21.34 -22.09 -1.06
CA LEU A 161 -21.20 -22.38 0.37
C LEU A 161 -22.56 -22.39 1.07
N ILE A 162 -22.73 -23.39 1.94
CA ILE A 162 -23.83 -23.46 2.89
C ILE A 162 -23.22 -23.36 4.30
N PRO A 163 -23.13 -22.12 4.84
CA PRO A 163 -22.54 -21.89 6.15
C PRO A 163 -23.47 -22.38 7.25
N ILE A 164 -22.92 -23.09 8.23
CA ILE A 164 -23.64 -23.67 9.36
C ILE A 164 -22.94 -23.18 10.64
N LYS A 165 -23.72 -22.76 11.62
CA LYS A 165 -23.18 -22.32 12.90
C LYS A 165 -22.74 -23.53 13.75
N ALA A 166 -21.48 -23.48 14.20
CA ALA A 166 -20.94 -24.49 15.12
C ALA A 166 -21.36 -24.22 16.57
N ALA A 167 -21.56 -25.25 17.35
CA ALA A 167 -21.74 -25.11 18.80
C ALA A 167 -20.47 -24.53 19.46
N PRO A 168 -20.59 -23.63 20.43
CA PRO A 168 -19.45 -22.97 21.05
C PRO A 168 -18.47 -24.00 21.66
N GLY A 169 -17.16 -23.82 21.36
CA GLY A 169 -16.09 -24.67 21.88
C GLY A 169 -15.91 -26.03 21.20
N THR A 170 -16.75 -26.42 20.24
CA THR A 170 -16.68 -27.74 19.58
C THR A 170 -15.86 -27.73 18.28
N LEU A 171 -15.67 -26.59 17.66
CA LEU A 171 -15.10 -26.46 16.31
C LEU A 171 -13.60 -26.78 16.25
N ALA A 172 -12.79 -26.19 17.13
CA ALA A 172 -11.35 -26.40 17.13
C ALA A 172 -10.93 -27.87 17.36
N PRO A 173 -11.51 -28.61 18.34
CA PRO A 173 -11.24 -30.03 18.49
C PRO A 173 -11.70 -30.86 17.29
N ALA A 174 -12.82 -30.50 16.66
CA ALA A 174 -13.34 -31.20 15.48
C ALA A 174 -12.42 -31.00 14.25
N ILE A 175 -11.89 -29.79 14.03
CA ILE A 175 -10.90 -29.49 12.97
C ILE A 175 -9.64 -30.34 13.19
N ALA A 176 -9.07 -30.31 14.40
CA ALA A 176 -7.87 -31.07 14.73
C ALA A 176 -8.07 -32.58 14.48
N LYS A 177 -9.23 -33.13 14.86
CA LYS A 177 -9.58 -34.55 14.64
C LYS A 177 -9.74 -34.86 13.15
N ALA A 178 -10.45 -34.03 12.40
CA ALA A 178 -10.75 -34.26 10.97
C ALA A 178 -9.46 -34.32 10.12
N TYR A 179 -8.53 -33.44 10.37
CA TYR A 179 -7.28 -33.36 9.61
C TYR A 179 -6.15 -34.24 10.19
N SER A 180 -6.33 -34.91 11.34
CA SER A 180 -5.34 -35.85 11.88
C SER A 180 -5.45 -37.25 11.28
N VAL A 181 -6.58 -37.61 10.64
CA VAL A 181 -6.89 -38.96 10.15
C VAL A 181 -6.45 -39.17 8.68
N HIS A 182 -6.07 -38.13 7.95
CA HIS A 182 -5.63 -38.24 6.56
C HIS A 182 -4.14 -37.98 6.42
N PRO A 183 -3.29 -38.99 6.08
CA PRO A 183 -1.88 -38.83 5.81
C PRO A 183 -1.67 -38.32 4.36
N GLY A 184 -1.84 -37.04 4.14
CA GLY A 184 -1.76 -36.42 2.82
C GLY A 184 -1.05 -35.08 2.75
N ASP A 185 -0.27 -34.68 3.77
CA ASP A 185 0.65 -33.53 3.69
C ASP A 185 1.87 -33.77 4.59
N ALA A 186 2.81 -34.55 4.04
CA ALA A 186 4.16 -34.67 4.60
C ALA A 186 5.03 -33.56 3.99
N SER A 187 5.03 -32.37 4.60
CA SER A 187 6.08 -31.37 4.40
C SER A 187 6.39 -30.65 5.71
N ASP A 188 6.85 -31.44 6.70
CA ASP A 188 7.70 -30.97 7.78
C ASP A 188 8.63 -32.12 8.17
N ALA A 189 9.79 -32.19 7.53
CA ALA A 189 10.88 -33.08 7.94
C ALA A 189 12.11 -32.24 8.28
N PRO A 190 12.78 -32.57 9.42
CA PRO A 190 13.89 -31.78 9.93
C PRO A 190 15.17 -31.96 9.12
N ARG A 191 15.96 -30.91 9.05
CA ARG A 191 17.29 -30.87 8.44
C ARG A 191 18.19 -31.98 9.02
N GLY A 192 18.59 -32.94 8.17
CA GLY A 192 19.57 -33.97 8.48
C GLY A 192 20.45 -34.33 7.29
N LYS A 193 21.68 -33.94 7.37
CA LYS A 193 22.94 -34.47 6.77
C LYS A 193 22.95 -35.02 5.34
N ILE A 194 23.73 -34.33 4.53
CA ILE A 194 24.25 -34.70 3.20
C ILE A 194 25.06 -36.02 3.29
N VAL A 195 24.70 -37.00 2.46
CA VAL A 195 25.62 -38.04 1.98
C VAL A 195 25.48 -38.13 0.46
N ALA A 196 26.60 -37.97 -0.21
CA ALA A 196 26.73 -38.04 -1.66
C ALA A 196 26.65 -39.48 -2.17
N GLY A 197 26.03 -39.68 -3.33
CA GLY A 197 26.16 -40.95 -4.06
C GLY A 197 25.21 -41.11 -5.23
N GLY A 198 25.70 -40.94 -6.47
CA GLY A 198 25.38 -41.81 -7.61
C GLY A 198 24.19 -41.39 -8.50
N ALA A 199 24.54 -40.88 -9.65
CA ALA A 199 23.70 -40.54 -10.80
C ALA A 199 22.80 -41.68 -11.31
N LYS A 200 21.59 -41.32 -11.77
CA LYS A 200 21.03 -41.78 -13.09
C LYS A 200 19.86 -40.88 -13.50
N ASP A 201 19.87 -40.55 -14.79
CA ASP A 201 18.99 -39.66 -15.52
C ASP A 201 17.49 -39.94 -15.36
N GLY A 202 16.74 -38.88 -15.02
CA GLY A 202 15.31 -38.81 -15.18
C GLY A 202 14.95 -37.32 -15.25
N VAL A 203 14.77 -36.80 -16.48
CA VAL A 203 14.35 -35.42 -16.73
C VAL A 203 13.03 -35.17 -16.01
N ARG A 204 13.12 -34.42 -14.93
CA ARG A 204 11.94 -33.84 -14.23
C ARG A 204 11.50 -32.63 -15.07
N PRO A 205 10.24 -32.53 -15.52
CA PRO A 205 9.79 -31.33 -16.21
C PRO A 205 9.96 -30.12 -15.27
N PRO A 206 10.34 -28.96 -15.80
CA PRO A 206 10.46 -27.74 -15.00
C PRO A 206 9.10 -27.37 -14.40
N PRO A 207 9.06 -26.68 -13.23
CA PRO A 207 7.80 -26.22 -12.66
C PRO A 207 7.06 -25.40 -13.71
N THR A 208 5.82 -25.76 -13.99
CA THR A 208 4.93 -25.13 -14.97
C THR A 208 5.04 -23.61 -14.83
N ALA A 209 5.53 -22.96 -15.88
CA ALA A 209 5.59 -21.51 -15.97
C ALA A 209 4.18 -20.95 -15.65
N ARG A 210 4.09 -20.05 -14.68
CA ARG A 210 2.83 -19.36 -14.39
C ARG A 210 2.45 -18.60 -15.67
N ALA A 211 1.23 -18.80 -16.15
CA ALA A 211 0.72 -18.09 -17.32
C ALA A 211 0.88 -16.57 -17.13
N THR A 212 1.36 -15.91 -18.16
CA THR A 212 1.53 -14.45 -18.16
C THR A 212 0.17 -13.74 -18.19
N SER A 213 0.13 -12.48 -17.82
CA SER A 213 -1.11 -11.67 -17.89
C SER A 213 -1.63 -11.56 -19.33
N GLN A 214 -0.74 -11.56 -20.33
CA GLN A 214 -1.10 -11.53 -21.74
C GLN A 214 -1.76 -12.84 -22.21
N GLU A 215 -1.22 -13.99 -21.80
CA GLU A 215 -1.83 -15.30 -22.09
C GLU A 215 -3.21 -15.43 -21.45
N LEU A 216 -3.34 -15.01 -20.18
CA LEU A 216 -4.62 -15.03 -19.47
C LEU A 216 -5.66 -14.07 -20.08
N ALA A 217 -5.22 -12.93 -20.60
CA ALA A 217 -6.09 -11.99 -21.32
C ALA A 217 -6.55 -12.56 -22.66
N GLN A 218 -5.71 -13.31 -23.36
CA GLN A 218 -6.08 -14.02 -24.57
C GLN A 218 -7.11 -15.13 -24.28
N ASP A 219 -6.89 -15.94 -23.25
CA ASP A 219 -7.85 -16.96 -22.80
C ASP A 219 -9.23 -16.34 -22.48
N LEU A 220 -9.26 -15.15 -21.84
CA LEU A 220 -10.48 -14.41 -21.57
C LEU A 220 -11.15 -13.89 -22.85
N ASN A 221 -10.37 -13.50 -23.85
CA ASN A 221 -10.89 -13.05 -25.12
C ASN A 221 -11.47 -14.20 -25.95
N ASP A 222 -10.78 -15.36 -25.98
CA ASP A 222 -11.14 -16.53 -26.77
C ASP A 222 -12.32 -17.31 -26.17
N SER A 223 -12.56 -17.20 -24.87
CA SER A 223 -13.68 -17.85 -24.15
C SER A 223 -15.04 -17.20 -24.40
N ALA A 224 -15.15 -16.21 -25.27
CA ALA A 224 -16.40 -15.52 -25.56
C ALA A 224 -17.17 -16.20 -26.71
N PRO A 225 -18.46 -16.51 -26.53
CA PRO A 225 -19.32 -16.86 -27.66
C PRO A 225 -19.48 -15.67 -28.61
N ASP A 226 -19.39 -15.94 -29.91
CA ASP A 226 -19.64 -15.01 -31.01
C ASP A 226 -21.12 -14.53 -31.00
N SER A 227 -21.52 -13.70 -30.06
CA SER A 227 -22.83 -13.08 -30.07
C SER A 227 -22.72 -11.55 -30.01
N GLN A 228 -23.00 -10.93 -31.14
CA GLN A 228 -23.18 -9.47 -31.32
C GLN A 228 -24.43 -8.90 -30.59
N THR A 229 -24.81 -9.41 -29.43
CA THR A 229 -25.89 -8.84 -28.61
C THR A 229 -25.27 -8.19 -27.38
N ALA A 230 -25.14 -6.90 -27.48
CA ALA A 230 -24.69 -6.01 -26.43
C ALA A 230 -25.56 -6.13 -25.16
N ASP A 231 -24.94 -5.92 -24.01
CA ASP A 231 -25.44 -5.49 -22.72
C ASP A 231 -25.91 -6.49 -21.65
N THR A 232 -25.83 -7.81 -21.80
CA THR A 232 -26.35 -8.72 -20.76
C THR A 232 -25.44 -9.81 -20.24
N ASP A 233 -24.26 -10.05 -20.77
CA ASP A 233 -23.33 -11.01 -20.17
C ASP A 233 -22.42 -10.30 -19.13
N VAL A 234 -22.94 -10.18 -17.92
CA VAL A 234 -22.18 -9.69 -16.75
C VAL A 234 -21.16 -10.75 -16.36
N VAL A 235 -19.90 -10.54 -16.72
CA VAL A 235 -18.78 -11.35 -16.22
C VAL A 235 -18.74 -11.24 -14.70
N SER A 236 -18.71 -12.38 -14.02
CA SER A 236 -18.66 -12.42 -12.55
C SER A 236 -17.26 -12.01 -12.06
N GLU A 237 -17.21 -11.21 -11.01
CA GLU A 237 -15.99 -10.84 -10.28
C GLU A 237 -15.27 -12.05 -9.66
N SER A 238 -15.95 -13.19 -9.58
CA SER A 238 -15.43 -14.48 -9.08
C SER A 238 -14.91 -15.39 -10.20
N ASP A 239 -14.87 -14.93 -11.46
CA ASP A 239 -14.26 -15.70 -12.56
C ASP A 239 -12.81 -16.04 -12.23
N ASN A 240 -12.50 -17.34 -12.25
CA ASN A 240 -11.17 -17.86 -11.88
C ASN A 240 -10.06 -17.28 -12.78
N THR A 241 -10.32 -17.10 -14.05
CA THR A 241 -9.36 -16.54 -15.02
C THR A 241 -9.11 -15.05 -14.74
N LEU A 242 -10.16 -14.27 -14.42
CA LEU A 242 -10.03 -12.87 -14.05
C LEU A 242 -9.21 -12.70 -12.77
N VAL A 243 -9.43 -13.55 -11.78
CA VAL A 243 -8.67 -13.53 -10.53
C VAL A 243 -7.20 -13.84 -10.76
N ARG A 244 -6.90 -14.87 -11.58
CA ARG A 244 -5.53 -15.21 -11.95
C ARG A 244 -4.87 -14.09 -12.73
N LEU A 245 -5.60 -13.42 -13.62
CA LEU A 245 -5.13 -12.25 -14.35
C LEU A 245 -4.70 -11.11 -13.44
N ILE A 246 -5.55 -10.71 -12.48
CA ILE A 246 -5.22 -9.63 -11.53
C ILE A 246 -3.96 -9.99 -10.73
N ASN A 247 -3.87 -11.24 -10.24
CA ASN A 247 -2.70 -11.70 -9.51
C ASN A 247 -1.44 -11.71 -10.40
N SER A 248 -1.55 -12.08 -11.68
CA SER A 248 -0.43 -12.03 -12.64
C SER A 248 0.01 -10.58 -12.88
N VAL A 249 -0.92 -9.66 -13.14
CA VAL A 249 -0.62 -8.22 -13.31
C VAL A 249 0.11 -7.65 -12.09
N ILE A 250 -0.33 -7.99 -10.87
CA ILE A 250 0.36 -7.53 -9.65
C ILE A 250 1.77 -8.13 -9.55
N ASN A 251 1.94 -9.42 -9.82
CA ASN A 251 3.26 -10.07 -9.80
C ASN A 251 4.20 -9.48 -10.85
N GLU A 252 3.71 -9.23 -12.06
CA GLU A 252 4.48 -8.61 -13.15
C GLU A 252 4.86 -7.16 -12.79
N ALA A 253 3.93 -6.39 -12.22
CA ALA A 253 4.22 -5.04 -11.72
C ALA A 253 5.33 -5.04 -10.65
N ILE A 254 5.33 -6.03 -9.75
CA ILE A 254 6.41 -6.22 -8.76
C ILE A 254 7.73 -6.56 -9.46
N ALA A 255 7.72 -7.47 -10.43
CA ALA A 255 8.91 -7.87 -11.18
C ALA A 255 9.53 -6.71 -11.98
N HIS A 256 8.71 -5.89 -12.62
CA HIS A 256 9.10 -4.66 -13.33
C HIS A 256 9.41 -3.48 -12.37
N ARG A 257 9.31 -3.66 -11.05
CA ARG A 257 9.52 -2.61 -10.03
C ARG A 257 8.62 -1.39 -10.25
N ALA A 258 7.42 -1.62 -10.76
CA ALA A 258 6.43 -0.57 -10.90
C ALA A 258 6.05 0.02 -9.54
N SER A 259 5.85 1.31 -9.49
CA SER A 259 5.36 2.01 -8.29
C SER A 259 3.84 1.98 -8.17
N HIS A 260 3.14 1.97 -9.31
CA HIS A 260 1.68 1.97 -9.38
C HIS A 260 1.19 1.11 -10.54
N ILE A 261 -0.01 0.54 -10.37
CA ILE A 261 -0.82 -0.06 -11.43
C ILE A 261 -2.03 0.87 -11.61
N HIS A 262 -2.25 1.34 -12.82
CA HIS A 262 -3.42 2.14 -13.20
C HIS A 262 -4.35 1.27 -14.03
N ILE A 263 -5.60 1.14 -13.60
CA ILE A 263 -6.67 0.44 -14.31
C ILE A 263 -7.68 1.50 -14.67
N GLU A 264 -7.77 1.79 -15.96
CA GLU A 264 -8.57 2.86 -16.52
C GLU A 264 -9.75 2.27 -17.28
N THR A 265 -10.94 2.62 -16.83
CA THR A 265 -12.19 2.14 -17.43
C THR A 265 -12.73 3.18 -18.37
N GLU A 266 -12.97 2.80 -19.61
CA GLU A 266 -13.50 3.67 -20.64
C GLU A 266 -14.95 3.26 -20.99
N PRO A 267 -15.80 4.20 -21.44
CA PRO A 267 -17.13 3.85 -21.97
C PRO A 267 -17.02 2.92 -23.19
N ALA A 268 -17.98 1.99 -23.33
CA ALA A 268 -18.05 1.15 -24.54
C ALA A 268 -18.11 2.03 -25.82
N PRO A 269 -17.45 1.64 -26.93
CA PRO A 269 -16.79 0.36 -27.17
C PRO A 269 -15.31 0.27 -26.75
N LEU A 270 -14.79 1.27 -26.03
CA LEU A 270 -13.37 1.32 -25.68
C LEU A 270 -13.00 0.25 -24.62
N ASN A 271 -11.79 -0.25 -24.71
CA ASN A 271 -11.24 -1.26 -23.84
C ASN A 271 -10.85 -0.69 -22.47
N VAL A 272 -10.76 -1.58 -21.47
CA VAL A 272 -10.10 -1.27 -20.20
C VAL A 272 -8.60 -1.28 -20.42
N ARG A 273 -7.90 -0.22 -20.02
CA ARG A 273 -6.44 -0.13 -20.13
C ARG A 273 -5.79 -0.35 -18.76
N ILE A 274 -4.79 -1.22 -18.73
CA ILE A 274 -3.94 -1.41 -17.56
C ILE A 274 -2.55 -0.87 -17.93
N ARG A 275 -2.08 0.10 -17.12
CA ARG A 275 -0.77 0.73 -17.29
C ARG A 275 0.04 0.63 -16.01
N LEU A 276 1.33 0.43 -16.14
CA LEU A 276 2.28 0.39 -15.03
C LEU A 276 3.06 1.72 -14.96
N ARG A 277 3.27 2.22 -13.76
CA ARG A 277 4.19 3.36 -13.56
C ARG A 277 5.55 2.83 -13.17
N ILE A 278 6.50 2.86 -14.11
CA ILE A 278 7.87 2.38 -13.96
C ILE A 278 8.81 3.58 -14.06
N ASP A 279 9.69 3.75 -13.08
CA ASP A 279 10.67 4.85 -12.99
C ASP A 279 10.09 6.27 -13.24
N GLY A 280 8.78 6.45 -13.01
CA GLY A 280 8.06 7.71 -13.15
C GLY A 280 7.14 7.76 -14.37
N ASP A 281 7.43 7.00 -15.41
CA ASP A 281 6.66 6.97 -16.66
C ASP A 281 5.50 5.97 -16.59
N LEU A 282 4.38 6.30 -17.27
CA LEU A 282 3.25 5.39 -17.46
C LEU A 282 3.46 4.59 -18.74
N VAL A 283 3.66 3.29 -18.59
CA VAL A 283 3.89 2.34 -19.68
C VAL A 283 2.62 1.50 -19.87
N PRO A 284 2.10 1.36 -21.12
CA PRO A 284 1.02 0.42 -21.43
C PRO A 284 1.45 -1.00 -21.08
N HIS A 285 0.57 -1.76 -20.45
CA HIS A 285 0.86 -3.13 -20.06
C HIS A 285 -0.12 -4.12 -20.68
N LEU A 286 -1.43 -3.87 -20.57
CA LEU A 286 -2.47 -4.77 -21.01
C LEU A 286 -3.75 -4.01 -21.36
N GLU A 287 -4.50 -4.51 -22.34
CA GLU A 287 -5.86 -4.06 -22.66
C GLU A 287 -6.85 -5.22 -22.55
N LEU A 288 -8.01 -4.96 -21.95
CA LEU A 288 -9.10 -5.93 -21.80
C LEU A 288 -10.39 -5.40 -22.42
N PRO A 289 -11.24 -6.28 -23.00
CA PRO A 289 -12.53 -5.86 -23.51
C PRO A 289 -13.41 -5.12 -22.47
N ALA A 290 -14.23 -4.20 -22.94
CA ALA A 290 -15.09 -3.38 -22.11
C ALA A 290 -15.99 -4.17 -21.15
N ARG A 291 -16.39 -5.40 -21.48
CA ARG A 291 -17.22 -6.29 -20.65
C ARG A 291 -16.60 -6.61 -19.28
N PHE A 292 -15.27 -6.54 -19.13
CA PHE A 292 -14.58 -6.87 -17.87
C PHE A 292 -14.47 -5.69 -16.90
N ARG A 293 -14.84 -4.47 -17.30
CA ARG A 293 -14.63 -3.24 -16.50
C ARG A 293 -15.24 -3.30 -15.10
N TYR A 294 -16.48 -3.76 -14.97
CA TYR A 294 -17.17 -3.83 -13.68
C TYR A 294 -16.62 -4.98 -12.82
N ALA A 295 -16.43 -6.16 -13.40
CA ALA A 295 -15.92 -7.33 -12.69
C ALA A 295 -14.49 -7.10 -12.16
N LEU A 296 -13.64 -6.44 -12.94
CA LEU A 296 -12.27 -6.10 -12.56
C LEU A 296 -12.24 -5.14 -11.35
N VAL A 297 -13.03 -4.06 -11.41
CA VAL A 297 -13.13 -3.09 -10.31
C VAL A 297 -13.74 -3.75 -9.06
N ALA A 298 -14.83 -4.50 -9.22
CA ALA A 298 -15.48 -5.20 -8.12
C ALA A 298 -14.53 -6.18 -7.42
N ARG A 299 -13.75 -6.94 -8.19
CA ARG A 299 -12.76 -7.86 -7.64
C ARG A 299 -11.68 -7.15 -6.82
N ILE A 300 -11.17 -6.02 -7.32
CA ILE A 300 -10.17 -5.24 -6.58
C ILE A 300 -10.77 -4.64 -5.31
N LYS A 301 -12.03 -4.16 -5.35
CA LYS A 301 -12.75 -3.69 -4.16
C LYS A 301 -12.87 -4.80 -3.10
N ILE A 302 -13.19 -6.03 -3.50
CA ILE A 302 -13.21 -7.20 -2.61
C ILE A 302 -11.84 -7.42 -1.98
N MET A 303 -10.78 -7.46 -2.79
CA MET A 303 -9.41 -7.67 -2.29
C MET A 303 -8.97 -6.57 -1.32
N ALA A 304 -9.46 -5.34 -1.51
CA ALA A 304 -9.12 -4.16 -0.70
C ALA A 304 -10.10 -3.91 0.46
N ASN A 305 -11.10 -4.78 0.66
CA ASN A 305 -12.16 -4.63 1.65
C ASN A 305 -12.95 -3.32 1.53
N MET A 306 -13.34 -2.98 0.31
CA MET A 306 -14.14 -1.81 -0.04
C MET A 306 -15.59 -2.20 -0.32
N ASP A 307 -16.51 -1.24 -0.29
CA ASP A 307 -17.91 -1.44 -0.65
C ASP A 307 -18.06 -1.57 -2.18
N ILE A 308 -18.50 -2.75 -2.64
CA ILE A 308 -18.69 -3.04 -4.06
C ILE A 308 -19.86 -2.24 -4.64
N SER A 309 -20.88 -1.97 -3.83
CA SER A 309 -22.11 -1.31 -4.28
C SER A 309 -22.00 0.21 -4.37
N GLU A 310 -21.01 0.82 -3.75
CA GLU A 310 -20.80 2.26 -3.80
C GLU A 310 -19.89 2.65 -4.98
N HIS A 311 -20.48 3.26 -6.02
CA HIS A 311 -19.80 3.70 -7.25
C HIS A 311 -19.70 5.21 -7.39
N ARG A 312 -20.29 5.98 -6.45
CA ARG A 312 -20.44 7.43 -6.56
C ARG A 312 -19.39 8.21 -5.79
N LYS A 313 -18.73 7.55 -4.85
CA LYS A 313 -17.71 8.16 -3.96
C LYS A 313 -16.37 7.47 -4.14
N PRO A 314 -15.26 8.22 -4.08
CA PRO A 314 -13.94 7.61 -3.99
C PRO A 314 -13.84 6.73 -2.74
N GLN A 315 -13.14 5.62 -2.88
CA GLN A 315 -12.85 4.71 -1.76
C GLN A 315 -11.36 4.45 -1.67
N ASP A 316 -10.86 4.30 -0.44
CA ASP A 316 -9.50 3.93 -0.12
C ASP A 316 -9.47 2.58 0.59
N GLY A 317 -8.54 1.71 0.21
CA GLY A 317 -8.36 0.41 0.83
C GLY A 317 -6.93 -0.09 0.77
N LYS A 318 -6.72 -1.28 1.31
CA LYS A 318 -5.41 -1.95 1.35
C LYS A 318 -5.56 -3.41 0.97
N ILE A 319 -4.60 -3.93 0.21
CA ILE A 319 -4.49 -5.35 -0.13
C ILE A 319 -3.19 -5.86 0.48
N ASP A 320 -3.28 -6.84 1.36
CA ASP A 320 -2.16 -7.69 1.74
C ASP A 320 -2.06 -8.82 0.70
N PHE A 321 -1.12 -8.68 -0.24
CA PHE A 321 -1.04 -9.60 -1.39
C PHE A 321 -0.59 -11.01 -1.01
N SER A 322 0.01 -11.18 0.16
CA SER A 322 0.37 -12.52 0.67
C SER A 322 -0.85 -13.42 0.88
N ARG A 323 -2.01 -12.83 1.20
CA ARG A 323 -3.29 -13.54 1.35
C ARG A 323 -3.82 -14.14 0.04
N PHE A 324 -3.36 -13.61 -1.10
CA PHE A 324 -3.78 -14.03 -2.45
C PHE A 324 -2.71 -14.87 -3.16
N GLY A 325 -1.78 -15.46 -2.38
CA GLY A 325 -0.73 -16.35 -2.91
C GLY A 325 0.43 -15.64 -3.58
N GLY A 326 0.55 -14.32 -3.41
CA GLY A 326 1.67 -13.52 -3.88
C GLY A 326 2.78 -13.33 -2.84
N PRO A 327 3.83 -12.57 -3.19
CA PRO A 327 4.85 -12.18 -2.24
C PRO A 327 4.28 -11.26 -1.13
N PRO A 328 4.96 -11.11 0.02
CA PRO A 328 4.52 -10.26 1.13
C PRO A 328 4.67 -8.77 0.78
N VAL A 329 3.76 -8.27 -0.03
CA VAL A 329 3.67 -6.88 -0.48
C VAL A 329 2.29 -6.34 -0.12
N GLU A 330 2.23 -5.19 0.52
CA GLU A 330 1.01 -4.43 0.74
C GLU A 330 0.77 -3.50 -0.46
N LEU A 331 -0.46 -3.43 -0.96
CA LEU A 331 -0.86 -2.45 -1.95
C LEU A 331 -1.89 -1.50 -1.33
N ARG A 332 -1.69 -0.21 -1.57
CA ARG A 332 -2.71 0.79 -1.28
C ARG A 332 -3.56 1.01 -2.52
N VAL A 333 -4.87 0.94 -2.36
CA VAL A 333 -5.82 0.97 -3.47
C VAL A 333 -6.72 2.18 -3.31
N VAL A 334 -6.91 2.91 -4.40
CA VAL A 334 -7.89 4.00 -4.49
C VAL A 334 -8.79 3.71 -5.68
N THR A 335 -10.10 3.77 -5.48
CA THR A 335 -11.07 3.80 -6.57
C THR A 335 -11.62 5.21 -6.72
N VAL A 336 -11.72 5.68 -7.94
CA VAL A 336 -12.19 7.03 -8.25
C VAL A 336 -13.33 6.94 -9.25
N PRO A 337 -14.54 7.41 -8.91
CA PRO A 337 -15.65 7.53 -9.85
C PRO A 337 -15.29 8.42 -11.04
N THR A 338 -15.58 7.94 -12.23
CA THR A 338 -15.40 8.67 -13.48
C THR A 338 -16.74 8.92 -14.18
N SER A 339 -16.72 9.38 -15.41
CA SER A 339 -17.95 9.67 -16.17
C SER A 339 -18.80 8.39 -16.41
N ARG A 340 -20.12 8.55 -16.53
CA ARG A 340 -21.08 7.49 -16.85
C ARG A 340 -21.13 6.34 -15.82
N GLY A 341 -20.83 6.61 -14.56
CA GLY A 341 -20.88 5.60 -13.48
C GLY A 341 -19.76 4.57 -13.53
N LEU A 342 -18.68 4.86 -14.25
CA LEU A 342 -17.46 4.05 -14.26
C LEU A 342 -16.53 4.43 -13.11
N GLU A 343 -15.54 3.59 -12.84
CA GLU A 343 -14.54 3.82 -11.80
C GLU A 343 -13.15 3.42 -12.30
N ASP A 344 -12.20 4.29 -12.11
CA ASP A 344 -10.78 3.98 -12.27
C ASP A 344 -10.18 3.48 -10.98
N VAL A 345 -9.18 2.61 -11.08
CA VAL A 345 -8.47 2.07 -9.92
C VAL A 345 -6.99 2.35 -10.02
N VAL A 346 -6.42 2.83 -8.93
CA VAL A 346 -4.96 2.98 -8.79
C VAL A 346 -4.49 2.13 -7.61
N LEU A 347 -3.59 1.18 -7.89
CA LEU A 347 -2.93 0.38 -6.87
C LEU A 347 -1.49 0.87 -6.73
N ARG A 348 -1.13 1.39 -5.57
CA ARG A 348 0.25 1.76 -5.22
C ARG A 348 0.91 0.58 -4.52
N LEU A 349 2.02 0.10 -5.07
CA LEU A 349 2.79 -0.99 -4.49
C LEU A 349 3.64 -0.43 -3.34
N LEU A 350 3.36 -0.88 -2.13
CA LEU A 350 4.18 -0.65 -0.95
C LEU A 350 5.08 -1.88 -0.79
N ALA A 351 6.00 -2.05 -1.74
CA ALA A 351 7.03 -3.07 -1.55
C ALA A 351 7.74 -2.71 -0.25
N GLY A 352 7.83 -3.64 0.69
CA GLY A 352 8.58 -3.46 1.93
C GLY A 352 10.03 -3.12 1.60
N ALA A 353 10.25 -1.90 1.15
CA ALA A 353 11.54 -1.43 0.70
C ALA A 353 12.46 -1.44 1.90
N LYS A 354 13.54 -2.20 1.81
CA LYS A 354 14.64 -2.03 2.77
C LYS A 354 15.20 -0.62 2.57
N PRO A 355 15.55 0.09 3.65
CA PRO A 355 16.17 1.39 3.52
C PRO A 355 17.43 1.27 2.67
N LEU A 356 17.60 2.18 1.72
CA LEU A 356 18.85 2.25 0.96
C LEU A 356 19.97 2.71 1.90
N PRO A 357 21.19 2.19 1.78
CA PRO A 357 22.35 2.77 2.46
C PRO A 357 22.49 4.25 2.08
N LEU A 358 22.90 5.09 3.02
CA LEU A 358 23.05 6.54 2.78
C LEU A 358 24.05 6.84 1.64
N ASP A 359 25.04 5.96 1.44
CA ASP A 359 26.00 6.03 0.32
C ASP A 359 25.35 5.78 -1.05
N ALA A 360 24.19 5.14 -1.10
CA ALA A 360 23.53 4.74 -2.34
C ALA A 360 22.49 5.75 -2.85
N ILE A 361 22.14 6.80 -2.07
CA ILE A 361 21.14 7.80 -2.49
C ILE A 361 21.66 8.79 -3.53
N GLY A 362 22.97 8.82 -3.78
CA GLY A 362 23.60 9.62 -4.83
C GLY A 362 24.06 11.01 -4.37
N LEU A 363 24.32 11.22 -3.08
CA LEU A 363 25.00 12.43 -2.60
C LEU A 363 26.43 12.48 -3.12
N THR A 364 26.95 13.71 -3.39
CA THR A 364 28.38 13.91 -3.62
C THR A 364 29.17 13.52 -2.36
N PRO A 365 30.45 13.12 -2.46
CA PRO A 365 31.25 12.79 -1.29
C PRO A 365 31.27 13.89 -0.22
N ALA A 366 31.30 15.15 -0.63
CA ALA A 366 31.25 16.31 0.25
C ALA A 366 29.91 16.42 0.99
N ASN A 367 28.79 16.32 0.24
CA ASN A 367 27.45 16.36 0.81
C ASN A 367 27.14 15.17 1.70
N LEU A 368 27.62 13.97 1.34
CA LEU A 368 27.51 12.77 2.17
C LEU A 368 28.20 12.93 3.53
N LYS A 369 29.44 13.44 3.50
CA LYS A 369 30.17 13.74 4.73
C LYS A 369 29.45 14.79 5.57
N ALA A 370 29.05 15.90 4.95
CA ALA A 370 28.33 16.98 5.64
C ALA A 370 27.01 16.48 6.26
N MET A 371 26.24 15.68 5.53
CA MET A 371 24.99 15.08 6.06
C MET A 371 25.27 14.18 7.27
N ARG A 372 26.28 13.30 7.19
CA ARG A 372 26.68 12.45 8.31
C ARG A 372 27.12 13.26 9.53
N ASP A 373 27.86 14.33 9.33
CA ASP A 373 28.28 15.21 10.41
C ASP A 373 27.08 15.90 11.09
N MET A 374 26.05 16.30 10.31
CA MET A 374 24.84 16.94 10.83
C MET A 374 23.97 15.96 11.63
N VAL A 375 23.73 14.75 11.12
CA VAL A 375 22.84 13.77 11.78
C VAL A 375 23.46 13.03 12.95
N ARG A 376 24.77 13.21 13.16
CA ARG A 376 25.48 12.74 14.36
C ARG A 376 25.42 13.72 15.52
N LYS A 377 25.01 14.96 15.27
CA LYS A 377 24.79 15.92 16.35
C LYS A 377 23.71 15.43 17.31
N PRO A 378 23.83 15.74 18.60
CA PRO A 378 22.85 15.26 19.59
C PRO A 378 21.49 15.90 19.43
N TYR A 379 21.37 17.11 18.89
CA TYR A 379 20.15 17.85 18.71
C TYR A 379 20.20 18.78 17.51
N GLY A 380 19.05 19.24 17.07
CA GLY A 380 18.85 20.15 15.97
C GLY A 380 17.84 19.63 14.94
N LEU A 381 17.60 20.41 13.90
CA LEU A 381 16.61 20.13 12.86
C LEU A 381 17.29 19.90 11.51
N VAL A 382 17.01 18.78 10.87
CA VAL A 382 17.42 18.48 9.49
C VAL A 382 16.17 18.26 8.65
N LEU A 383 16.09 18.95 7.52
CA LEU A 383 14.95 18.88 6.62
C LEU A 383 15.34 18.27 5.26
N VAL A 384 14.49 17.37 4.75
CA VAL A 384 14.57 16.88 3.38
C VAL A 384 13.36 17.39 2.60
N VAL A 385 13.60 18.19 1.56
CA VAL A 385 12.54 18.93 0.89
C VAL A 385 12.45 18.61 -0.60
N GLY A 386 11.27 18.80 -1.18
CA GLY A 386 11.00 18.54 -2.59
C GLY A 386 9.54 18.17 -2.83
N PRO A 387 9.09 18.06 -4.10
CA PRO A 387 7.73 17.67 -4.45
C PRO A 387 7.42 16.23 -4.05
N THR A 388 6.16 15.84 -4.23
CA THR A 388 5.73 14.45 -4.04
C THR A 388 6.48 13.53 -4.99
N GLY A 389 6.90 12.36 -4.49
CA GLY A 389 7.58 11.35 -5.30
C GLY A 389 9.07 11.61 -5.57
N CYS A 390 9.69 12.68 -5.01
CA CYS A 390 11.12 12.94 -5.18
C CYS A 390 12.05 12.10 -4.26
N GLY A 391 11.50 11.15 -3.47
CA GLY A 391 12.27 10.23 -2.65
C GLY A 391 12.60 10.71 -1.24
N LYS A 392 11.90 11.71 -0.68
CA LYS A 392 12.12 12.24 0.67
C LYS A 392 12.10 11.16 1.74
N THR A 393 11.06 10.31 1.73
CA THR A 393 10.90 9.18 2.67
C THR A 393 12.10 8.23 2.60
N THR A 394 12.54 7.87 1.38
CA THR A 394 13.71 7.01 1.17
C THR A 394 14.97 7.64 1.76
N THR A 395 15.21 8.92 1.51
CA THR A 395 16.38 9.65 2.04
C THR A 395 16.35 9.74 3.55
N LEU A 396 15.21 10.08 4.17
CA LEU A 396 15.08 10.11 5.63
C LEU A 396 15.33 8.74 6.25
N HIS A 397 14.76 7.68 5.68
CA HIS A 397 14.99 6.31 6.16
C HIS A 397 16.44 5.85 5.94
N SER A 398 17.13 6.33 4.90
CA SER A 398 18.57 6.08 4.69
C SER A 398 19.41 6.80 5.75
N VAL A 399 19.07 8.05 6.07
CA VAL A 399 19.70 8.81 7.16
C VAL A 399 19.48 8.13 8.51
N ILE A 400 18.24 7.75 8.80
CA ILE A 400 17.91 7.05 10.05
C ILE A 400 18.68 5.74 10.14
N SER A 401 18.78 4.98 9.06
CA SER A 401 19.52 3.71 9.02
C SER A 401 21.01 3.88 9.37
N ASP A 402 21.63 5.01 8.97
CA ASP A 402 23.04 5.35 9.28
C ASP A 402 23.26 5.64 10.78
N ILE A 403 22.22 6.11 11.49
CA ILE A 403 22.28 6.48 12.91
C ILE A 403 21.53 5.53 13.85
N ASN A 404 20.84 4.52 13.34
CA ASN A 404 20.06 3.57 14.10
C ASN A 404 20.98 2.54 14.78
N THR A 405 21.32 2.80 16.02
CA THR A 405 22.15 1.95 16.87
C THR A 405 21.37 1.49 18.10
N ALA A 406 21.85 0.43 18.76
CA ALA A 406 21.20 -0.09 19.98
C ALA A 406 21.12 0.95 21.12
N GLY A 407 22.01 1.96 21.13
CA GLY A 407 22.06 3.00 22.13
C GLY A 407 21.20 4.24 21.81
N ARG A 408 20.46 4.25 20.69
CA ARG A 408 19.60 5.40 20.31
C ARG A 408 18.14 4.99 20.23
N LYS A 409 17.27 5.77 20.85
CA LYS A 409 15.84 5.61 20.78
C LYS A 409 15.24 6.53 19.72
N ILE A 410 14.71 5.92 18.65
CA ILE A 410 14.21 6.62 17.48
C ILE A 410 12.69 6.40 17.38
N TRP A 411 11.93 7.50 17.40
CA TRP A 411 10.50 7.52 17.14
C TRP A 411 10.19 8.15 15.80
N THR A 412 9.25 7.57 15.04
CA THR A 412 8.78 8.14 13.80
C THR A 412 7.27 8.29 13.80
N ALA A 413 6.76 9.40 13.25
CA ALA A 413 5.35 9.58 12.93
C ALA A 413 5.21 9.75 11.41
N GLU A 414 4.43 8.90 10.77
CA GLU A 414 4.36 8.76 9.30
C GLU A 414 2.92 8.67 8.81
N ASP A 415 2.67 9.05 7.53
CA ASP A 415 1.35 9.02 6.91
C ASP A 415 1.43 8.58 5.42
N PRO A 416 1.35 7.27 5.14
CA PRO A 416 1.51 6.12 6.03
C PRO A 416 2.97 5.72 6.26
N ILE A 417 3.21 4.65 7.03
CA ILE A 417 4.53 3.99 7.10
C ILE A 417 4.79 3.29 5.78
N GLU A 418 5.80 3.74 5.02
CA GLU A 418 6.19 3.16 3.72
C GLU A 418 7.37 2.19 3.84
N ILE A 419 8.29 2.43 4.76
CA ILE A 419 9.52 1.64 4.97
C ILE A 419 9.58 1.20 6.42
N THR A 420 9.56 -0.08 6.68
CA THR A 420 9.70 -0.62 8.04
C THR A 420 11.17 -0.93 8.34
N GLN A 421 11.66 -0.46 9.50
CA GLN A 421 13.02 -0.70 9.95
C GLN A 421 13.03 -1.30 11.37
N SER A 422 13.82 -2.34 11.56
CA SER A 422 14.08 -2.89 12.90
C SER A 422 14.78 -1.84 13.77
N GLY A 423 14.43 -1.79 15.06
CA GLY A 423 14.99 -0.83 16.02
C GLY A 423 14.22 0.50 16.13
N LEU A 424 13.40 0.86 15.16
CA LEU A 424 12.56 2.06 15.21
C LEU A 424 11.24 1.81 15.96
N ARG A 425 10.70 2.87 16.52
CA ARG A 425 9.31 2.95 17.00
C ARG A 425 8.51 3.78 16.01
N GLN A 426 7.90 3.11 15.03
CA GLN A 426 7.19 3.73 13.93
C GLN A 426 5.69 3.80 14.24
N VAL A 427 5.13 4.99 14.15
CA VAL A 427 3.73 5.27 14.43
C VAL A 427 3.07 5.86 13.18
N GLN A 428 1.99 5.25 12.75
CA GLN A 428 1.16 5.83 11.70
C GLN A 428 0.16 6.80 12.31
N VAL A 429 0.11 8.03 11.80
CA VAL A 429 -0.90 9.02 12.22
C VAL A 429 -2.28 8.63 11.70
N ASN A 430 -3.31 9.03 12.44
CA ASN A 430 -4.71 8.83 12.07
C ASN A 430 -5.54 10.06 12.49
N PRO A 431 -5.67 11.07 11.62
CA PRO A 431 -6.40 12.29 11.94
C PRO A 431 -7.87 12.07 12.30
N ARG A 432 -8.49 10.98 11.84
CA ARG A 432 -9.91 10.67 12.15
C ARG A 432 -10.17 10.46 13.65
N ILE A 433 -9.16 10.02 14.39
CA ILE A 433 -9.23 9.81 15.84
C ILE A 433 -8.44 10.88 16.62
N GLY A 434 -8.05 11.98 15.97
CA GLY A 434 -7.24 13.04 16.59
C GLY A 434 -5.75 12.72 16.74
N TRP A 435 -5.29 11.57 16.21
CA TRP A 435 -3.88 11.18 16.26
C TRP A 435 -3.10 11.82 15.10
N THR A 436 -2.77 13.11 15.25
CA THR A 436 -2.07 13.96 14.28
C THR A 436 -0.55 13.93 14.51
N PHE A 437 0.23 14.52 13.58
CA PHE A 437 1.67 14.72 13.76
C PHE A 437 1.99 15.51 15.04
N ALA A 438 1.28 16.59 15.32
CA ALA A 438 1.44 17.38 16.53
C ALA A 438 1.15 16.56 17.80
N ALA A 439 0.08 15.76 17.80
CA ALA A 439 -0.26 14.89 18.92
C ALA A 439 0.81 13.80 19.16
N ALA A 440 1.32 13.20 18.08
CA ALA A 440 2.41 12.23 18.13
C ALA A 440 3.68 12.84 18.72
N MET A 441 4.09 14.02 18.26
CA MET A 441 5.27 14.72 18.78
C MET A 441 5.18 15.01 20.28
N ARG A 442 4.05 15.56 20.75
CA ARG A 442 3.85 15.80 22.20
C ARG A 442 3.98 14.52 23.02
N THR A 443 3.57 13.39 22.45
CA THR A 443 3.71 12.08 23.11
C THR A 443 5.15 11.60 23.09
N PHE A 444 5.86 11.76 21.97
CA PHE A 444 7.26 11.35 21.83
C PHE A 444 8.17 12.09 22.80
N LEU A 445 7.98 13.40 23.00
CA LEU A 445 8.75 14.20 23.96
C LEU A 445 8.67 13.68 25.42
N ARG A 446 7.66 12.87 25.75
CA ARG A 446 7.54 12.19 27.06
C ARG A 446 7.99 10.72 27.02
N ALA A 447 8.47 10.24 25.86
CA ALA A 447 8.86 8.84 25.65
C ALA A 447 10.39 8.65 25.54
N ASP A 448 11.16 9.63 26.03
CA ASP A 448 12.63 9.62 26.09
C ASP A 448 13.28 9.32 24.73
N PRO A 449 13.03 10.12 23.68
CA PRO A 449 13.62 9.92 22.36
C PRO A 449 14.98 10.61 22.24
N ASP A 450 15.94 9.99 21.53
CA ASP A 450 17.13 10.69 21.05
C ASP A 450 16.87 11.36 19.70
N VAL A 451 16.08 10.66 18.84
CA VAL A 451 15.76 11.10 17.49
C VAL A 451 14.26 11.02 17.25
N ILE A 452 13.70 12.06 16.67
CA ILE A 452 12.30 12.13 16.25
C ILE A 452 12.26 12.37 14.74
N MET A 453 11.54 11.52 14.00
CA MET A 453 11.23 11.75 12.60
C MET A 453 9.74 12.05 12.43
N ILE A 454 9.42 13.15 11.76
CA ILE A 454 8.07 13.56 11.40
C ILE A 454 7.94 13.51 9.89
N GLY A 455 6.97 12.76 9.39
CA GLY A 455 6.76 12.57 7.96
C GLY A 455 6.74 13.90 7.20
N GLU A 456 6.06 14.90 7.74
CA GLU A 456 6.05 16.26 7.16
C GLU A 456 5.60 17.32 8.17
N MET A 457 6.03 18.55 7.94
CA MET A 457 5.59 19.76 8.67
C MET A 457 4.72 20.59 7.72
N ARG A 458 3.38 20.53 7.89
CA ARG A 458 2.41 21.25 7.05
C ARG A 458 1.85 22.50 7.72
N ASP A 459 1.83 22.53 9.03
CA ASP A 459 1.14 23.50 9.85
C ASP A 459 2.09 24.13 10.90
N GLU A 460 1.68 25.27 11.44
CA GLU A 460 2.43 26.03 12.44
C GLU A 460 2.65 25.22 13.72
N GLU A 461 1.60 24.49 14.18
CA GLU A 461 1.65 23.77 15.44
C GLU A 461 2.71 22.66 15.39
N THR A 462 2.68 21.79 14.37
CA THR A 462 3.66 20.73 14.17
C THR A 462 5.07 21.30 14.02
N SER A 463 5.22 22.38 13.26
CA SER A 463 6.52 23.02 13.01
C SER A 463 7.09 23.65 14.29
N ARG A 464 6.26 24.29 15.12
CA ARG A 464 6.69 24.87 16.38
C ARG A 464 7.16 23.81 17.38
N ILE A 465 6.41 22.71 17.52
CA ILE A 465 6.80 21.62 18.41
C ILE A 465 8.10 20.96 17.93
N ALA A 466 8.31 20.84 16.61
CA ALA A 466 9.55 20.30 16.02
C ALA A 466 10.78 21.17 16.39
N ILE A 467 10.64 22.50 16.33
CA ILE A 467 11.69 23.43 16.72
C ILE A 467 11.94 23.33 18.24
N GLU A 468 10.89 23.35 19.06
CA GLU A 468 11.03 23.21 20.53
C GLU A 468 11.76 21.91 20.89
N ALA A 469 11.39 20.79 20.26
CA ALA A 469 12.05 19.51 20.44
C ALA A 469 13.55 19.58 20.09
N SER A 470 13.88 20.23 18.95
CA SER A 470 15.26 20.36 18.50
C SER A 470 16.11 21.28 19.37
N LEU A 471 15.51 22.26 20.05
CA LEU A 471 16.21 23.12 21.01
C LEU A 471 16.37 22.47 22.39
N THR A 472 15.47 21.53 22.74
CA THR A 472 15.47 20.83 24.04
C THR A 472 16.27 19.54 24.06
N GLY A 473 17.13 19.29 23.06
CA GLY A 473 18.10 18.22 23.10
C GLY A 473 17.82 17.03 22.17
N HIS A 474 16.86 17.12 21.24
CA HIS A 474 16.50 16.05 20.34
C HIS A 474 16.94 16.34 18.89
N LEU A 475 17.42 15.33 18.18
CA LEU A 475 17.60 15.41 16.73
C LEU A 475 16.25 15.20 16.04
N VAL A 476 15.79 16.22 15.34
CA VAL A 476 14.52 16.20 14.61
C VAL A 476 14.77 16.11 13.12
N LEU A 477 14.14 15.13 12.47
CA LEU A 477 14.18 14.93 11.02
C LEU A 477 12.77 15.13 10.45
N SER A 478 12.63 15.91 9.37
CA SER A 478 11.30 16.07 8.77
C SER A 478 11.36 16.42 7.28
N THR A 479 10.19 16.55 6.65
CA THR A 479 10.07 16.96 5.24
C THR A 479 9.19 18.17 5.06
N LEU A 480 9.40 18.86 3.92
CA LEU A 480 8.55 19.93 3.39
C LEU A 480 8.30 19.74 1.90
N HIS A 481 7.25 20.38 1.40
CA HIS A 481 6.94 20.44 -0.03
C HIS A 481 7.35 21.80 -0.59
N THR A 482 8.65 22.04 -0.70
CA THR A 482 9.26 23.24 -1.29
C THR A 482 10.23 22.84 -2.41
N ASN A 483 10.58 23.77 -3.28
CA ASN A 483 11.36 23.45 -4.47
C ASN A 483 12.87 23.55 -4.27
N SER A 484 13.33 24.36 -3.31
CA SER A 484 14.73 24.56 -3.00
C SER A 484 14.97 24.71 -1.50
N ALA A 485 16.21 24.59 -1.07
CA ALA A 485 16.58 24.76 0.33
C ALA A 485 16.35 26.21 0.84
N PRO A 486 16.70 27.28 0.10
CA PRO A 486 16.39 28.67 0.51
C PRO A 486 14.90 28.96 0.60
N GLU A 487 14.07 28.45 -0.33
CA GLU A 487 12.61 28.64 -0.27
C GLU A 487 11.98 27.98 0.97
N SER A 488 12.57 26.90 1.46
CA SER A 488 12.09 26.24 2.66
C SER A 488 12.19 27.13 3.89
N ILE A 489 13.24 27.95 3.98
CA ILE A 489 13.38 28.94 5.06
C ILE A 489 12.26 29.99 4.98
N ALA A 490 12.07 30.58 3.79
CA ALA A 490 11.01 31.57 3.58
C ALA A 490 9.64 30.98 3.94
N ARG A 491 9.35 29.76 3.49
CA ARG A 491 8.08 29.07 3.75
C ARG A 491 7.82 28.82 5.23
N LEU A 492 8.84 28.41 5.99
CA LEU A 492 8.70 28.17 7.43
C LEU A 492 8.48 29.46 8.21
N LEU A 493 9.15 30.55 7.81
CA LEU A 493 8.94 31.88 8.38
C LEU A 493 7.53 32.44 8.06
N GLU A 494 6.99 32.15 6.87
CA GLU A 494 5.60 32.50 6.47
C GLU A 494 4.55 31.74 7.27
N ILE A 495 4.80 30.49 7.64
CA ILE A 495 3.92 29.68 8.49
C ILE A 495 3.81 30.25 9.92
N GLY A 496 4.70 31.15 10.31
CA GLY A 496 4.63 31.82 11.62
C GLY A 496 5.74 31.45 12.59
N LEU A 497 6.79 30.75 12.14
CA LEU A 497 7.88 30.37 13.02
C LEU A 497 8.70 31.58 13.50
N ASP A 498 9.08 31.53 14.79
CA ASP A 498 10.00 32.50 15.35
C ASP A 498 11.40 32.38 14.71
N PRO A 499 11.95 33.44 14.09
CA PRO A 499 13.18 33.37 13.35
C PRO A 499 14.41 33.08 14.21
N PHE A 500 14.41 33.46 15.50
CA PHE A 500 15.54 33.20 16.39
C PHE A 500 15.59 31.72 16.75
N ASN A 501 14.47 31.17 17.25
CA ASN A 501 14.37 29.74 17.57
C ASN A 501 14.61 28.85 16.36
N PHE A 502 14.09 29.22 15.20
CA PHE A 502 14.30 28.48 13.96
C PHE A 502 15.79 28.53 13.52
N SER A 503 16.44 29.70 13.58
CA SER A 503 17.86 29.83 13.22
C SER A 503 18.77 28.96 14.09
N ASP A 504 18.47 28.87 15.38
CA ASP A 504 19.27 28.14 16.35
C ASP A 504 19.04 26.61 16.26
N SER A 505 17.85 26.21 15.87
CA SER A 505 17.48 24.79 15.70
C SER A 505 18.02 24.19 14.40
N LEU A 506 18.07 24.95 13.31
CA LEU A 506 18.36 24.43 11.98
C LEU A 506 19.81 23.98 11.82
N LEU A 507 20.02 22.75 11.35
CA LEU A 507 21.33 22.19 11.00
C LEU A 507 21.58 22.18 9.49
N ALA A 508 20.61 21.66 8.73
CA ALA A 508 20.70 21.51 7.29
C ALA A 508 19.34 21.38 6.61
N ILE A 509 19.29 21.80 5.36
CA ILE A 509 18.16 21.53 4.45
C ILE A 509 18.71 20.89 3.19
N LEU A 510 18.19 19.69 2.86
CA LEU A 510 18.49 18.93 1.65
C LEU A 510 17.31 19.03 0.68
N ALA A 511 17.41 19.83 -0.36
CA ALA A 511 16.44 19.78 -1.45
C ALA A 511 16.83 18.66 -2.44
N GLN A 512 15.83 17.98 -2.96
CA GLN A 512 16.00 16.74 -3.74
C GLN A 512 15.03 16.64 -4.90
N ARG A 513 15.51 16.08 -6.03
CA ARG A 513 14.74 15.61 -7.17
C ARG A 513 15.24 14.23 -7.58
N LEU A 514 14.43 13.48 -8.32
CA LEU A 514 14.85 12.23 -8.95
C LEU A 514 15.01 12.43 -10.45
N VAL A 515 16.10 11.88 -10.97
CA VAL A 515 16.37 11.73 -12.41
C VAL A 515 16.52 10.25 -12.74
N ARG A 516 16.23 9.87 -13.98
CA ARG A 516 16.44 8.49 -14.43
C ARG A 516 17.92 8.23 -14.65
N ARG A 517 18.37 7.05 -14.32
CA ARG A 517 19.75 6.61 -14.56
C ARG A 517 19.88 6.01 -15.95
N LEU A 518 20.95 6.35 -16.65
CA LEU A 518 21.29 5.68 -17.89
C LEU A 518 21.46 4.17 -17.67
N CYS A 519 20.96 3.39 -18.60
CA CYS A 519 21.07 1.93 -18.55
C CYS A 519 22.53 1.53 -18.80
N LYS A 520 23.14 0.88 -17.81
CA LYS A 520 24.54 0.48 -17.89
C LYS A 520 24.82 -0.56 -18.99
N ALA A 521 23.79 -1.31 -19.43
CA ALA A 521 23.92 -2.35 -20.43
C ALA A 521 23.97 -1.79 -21.86
N CYS A 522 23.43 -0.58 -22.09
CA CYS A 522 23.32 -0.04 -23.45
C CYS A 522 23.71 1.43 -23.60
N SER A 523 24.15 2.11 -22.55
CA SER A 523 24.66 3.47 -22.69
C SER A 523 26.02 3.46 -23.40
N GLU A 524 26.22 4.39 -24.32
CA GLU A 524 27.44 4.50 -25.15
C GLU A 524 28.17 5.79 -24.84
N PRO A 525 29.50 5.76 -24.67
CA PRO A 525 30.28 6.96 -24.53
C PRO A 525 30.40 7.70 -25.88
N VAL A 526 30.24 9.02 -25.84
CA VAL A 526 30.39 9.90 -26.99
C VAL A 526 31.34 11.03 -26.60
N VAL A 527 32.34 11.31 -27.42
CA VAL A 527 33.24 12.46 -27.17
C VAL A 527 32.40 13.75 -27.27
N ALA A 528 32.45 14.56 -26.22
CA ALA A 528 31.71 15.80 -26.17
C ALA A 528 32.42 16.89 -26.99
N ASP A 529 31.71 17.54 -27.90
CA ASP A 529 32.21 18.70 -28.62
C ASP A 529 32.23 19.94 -27.73
N ASP A 530 32.98 20.94 -28.13
CA ASP A 530 33.16 22.19 -27.36
C ASP A 530 31.87 22.99 -27.23
N GLU A 531 30.98 22.94 -28.22
CA GLU A 531 29.70 23.63 -28.22
C GLU A 531 28.81 23.09 -27.12
N THR A 532 28.64 21.74 -27.06
CA THR A 532 27.89 21.04 -26.01
C THR A 532 28.44 21.35 -24.62
N LEU A 533 29.77 21.33 -24.45
CA LEU A 533 30.38 21.60 -23.15
C LEU A 533 30.21 23.06 -22.74
N LEU A 534 30.28 24.03 -23.66
CA LEU A 534 30.04 25.42 -23.39
C LEU A 534 28.55 25.69 -23.05
N ASP A 535 27.63 25.02 -23.72
CA ASP A 535 26.20 25.10 -23.35
C ASP A 535 25.96 24.55 -21.95
N MET A 536 26.48 23.36 -21.63
CA MET A 536 26.41 22.82 -20.27
C MET A 536 27.04 23.76 -19.24
N ALA A 537 28.17 24.39 -19.56
CA ALA A 537 28.81 25.38 -18.69
C ALA A 537 27.92 26.62 -18.48
N SER A 538 27.19 27.05 -19.49
CA SER A 538 26.23 28.15 -19.39
C SER A 538 25.07 27.83 -18.44
N GLN A 539 24.62 26.57 -18.40
CA GLN A 539 23.59 26.06 -17.50
C GLN A 539 24.09 25.86 -16.06
N TYR A 540 25.39 25.60 -15.91
CA TYR A 540 26.03 25.39 -14.61
C TYR A 540 26.32 26.71 -13.87
N LEU A 541 26.79 27.73 -14.57
CA LEU A 541 27.18 29.00 -13.99
C LEU A 541 25.93 29.85 -13.67
N PRO A 542 25.91 30.54 -12.52
CA PRO A 542 24.82 31.45 -12.20
C PRO A 542 24.82 32.64 -13.19
N SER A 543 23.62 33.15 -13.45
CA SER A 543 23.46 34.33 -14.30
C SER A 543 24.24 35.53 -13.72
N GLY A 544 25.01 36.24 -14.57
CA GLY A 544 25.81 37.40 -14.18
C GLY A 544 27.26 37.34 -14.67
N SER A 545 28.16 38.06 -14.02
CA SER A 545 29.58 38.21 -14.44
C SER A 545 30.36 36.87 -14.45
N GLY A 546 29.93 35.88 -13.67
CA GLY A 546 30.55 34.55 -13.68
C GLY A 546 30.24 33.72 -14.91
N ASN A 547 29.16 34.02 -15.65
CA ASN A 547 28.76 33.33 -16.88
C ASN A 547 29.28 34.01 -18.14
N SER A 548 30.50 34.55 -18.04
CA SER A 548 31.23 35.11 -19.21
C SER A 548 31.77 33.97 -20.09
N PRO A 549 32.11 34.26 -21.36
CA PRO A 549 32.77 33.29 -22.23
C PRO A 549 34.03 32.69 -21.61
N GLU A 550 34.85 33.53 -20.93
CA GLU A 550 36.07 33.11 -20.23
C GLU A 550 35.75 32.20 -19.02
N GLY A 551 34.70 32.54 -18.25
CA GLY A 551 34.27 31.76 -17.12
C GLY A 551 33.78 30.37 -17.54
N ARG A 552 33.04 30.29 -18.65
CA ARG A 552 32.58 29.02 -19.23
C ARG A 552 33.75 28.16 -19.71
N ALA A 553 34.70 28.79 -20.45
CA ALA A 553 35.90 28.11 -20.92
C ALA A 553 36.75 27.57 -19.74
N ALA A 554 36.94 28.34 -18.69
CA ALA A 554 37.65 27.91 -17.50
C ALA A 554 36.96 26.73 -16.81
N LEU A 555 35.61 26.73 -16.75
CA LEU A 555 34.84 25.63 -16.20
C LEU A 555 34.99 24.35 -17.02
N VAL A 556 34.93 24.47 -18.36
CA VAL A 556 35.15 23.32 -19.27
C VAL A 556 36.54 22.73 -19.10
N GLN A 557 37.59 23.57 -18.96
CA GLN A 557 38.93 23.08 -18.70
C GLN A 557 39.03 22.34 -17.36
N ARG A 558 38.34 22.84 -16.32
CA ARG A 558 38.24 22.14 -15.03
C ARG A 558 37.56 20.78 -15.17
N TRP A 559 36.46 20.68 -15.94
CA TRP A 559 35.78 19.42 -16.18
C TRP A 559 36.65 18.44 -16.96
N ARG A 560 37.37 18.88 -18.01
CA ARG A 560 38.33 18.04 -18.75
C ARG A 560 39.42 17.48 -17.83
N LYS A 561 39.94 18.31 -16.91
CA LYS A 561 40.90 17.84 -15.93
C LYS A 561 40.35 16.82 -14.95
N ASN A 562 39.11 16.99 -14.50
CA ASN A 562 38.51 16.13 -13.45
C ASN A 562 37.86 14.86 -14.01
N TYR A 563 37.29 14.91 -15.21
CA TYR A 563 36.49 13.85 -15.81
C TYR A 563 37.03 13.36 -17.17
N GLY A 564 37.99 14.05 -17.78
CA GLY A 564 38.59 13.66 -19.04
C GLY A 564 39.43 12.41 -18.93
N ALA A 565 39.42 11.59 -19.98
CA ALA A 565 40.35 10.49 -20.15
C ALA A 565 41.79 11.00 -20.25
N GLY A 566 42.80 10.16 -20.20
CA GLY A 566 44.21 10.53 -20.25
C GLY A 566 44.61 11.38 -21.48
N SER A 567 43.82 11.44 -22.53
CA SER A 567 43.91 12.34 -23.69
C SER A 567 43.41 13.76 -23.42
N GLY A 568 42.72 14.01 -22.28
CA GLY A 568 42.03 15.28 -22.02
C GLY A 568 40.66 15.41 -22.70
N GLU A 569 40.25 14.41 -23.47
CA GLU A 569 38.94 14.36 -24.07
C GLU A 569 37.87 13.97 -23.02
N LEU A 570 36.76 14.72 -22.98
CA LEU A 570 35.66 14.46 -22.08
C LEU A 570 34.60 13.65 -22.83
N GLN A 571 34.17 12.53 -22.21
CA GLN A 571 33.11 11.69 -22.72
C GLN A 571 31.81 11.97 -22.00
N LEU A 572 30.74 12.17 -22.74
CA LEU A 572 29.36 12.11 -22.26
C LEU A 572 28.76 10.76 -22.67
N TRP A 573 27.69 10.35 -21.99
CA TRP A 573 27.05 9.08 -22.24
C TRP A 573 25.69 9.29 -22.88
N ARG A 574 25.44 8.58 -23.98
CA ARG A 574 24.20 8.62 -24.72
C ARG A 574 23.37 7.38 -24.41
N ARG A 575 22.07 7.57 -24.22
CA ARG A 575 21.10 6.47 -24.14
C ARG A 575 20.91 5.80 -25.52
N VAL A 576 20.79 4.48 -25.56
CA VAL A 576 20.52 3.72 -26.78
C VAL A 576 19.19 2.99 -26.67
N GLY A 577 19.05 2.09 -25.72
CA GLY A 577 17.94 1.18 -25.52
C GLY A 577 18.33 -0.27 -25.75
N CYS A 578 17.89 -1.17 -24.89
CA CYS A 578 18.10 -2.60 -24.98
C CYS A 578 16.96 -3.36 -24.30
N GLN A 579 16.98 -4.68 -24.36
CA GLN A 579 15.99 -5.52 -23.72
C GLN A 579 15.93 -5.33 -22.19
N GLU A 580 17.08 -5.08 -21.52
CA GLU A 580 17.12 -4.85 -20.06
C GLU A 580 16.41 -3.56 -19.60
N CYS A 581 16.33 -2.57 -20.46
CA CYS A 581 15.64 -1.31 -20.20
C CYS A 581 14.39 -1.13 -21.06
N GLU A 582 13.88 -2.22 -21.66
CA GLU A 582 12.66 -2.21 -22.48
C GLU A 582 12.69 -1.16 -23.61
N GLY A 583 13.88 -0.91 -24.18
CA GLY A 583 14.09 0.07 -25.25
C GLY A 583 14.22 1.54 -24.80
N HIS A 584 13.98 1.88 -23.53
CA HIS A 584 13.95 3.26 -23.07
C HIS A 584 15.34 3.90 -22.86
N GLY A 585 16.39 3.10 -22.72
CA GLY A 585 17.75 3.57 -22.45
C GLY A 585 18.00 4.01 -21.01
N TYR A 586 17.01 3.93 -20.12
CA TYR A 586 17.10 4.22 -18.69
C TYR A 586 16.73 3.02 -17.85
N ARG A 587 17.36 2.89 -16.67
CA ARG A 587 17.04 1.84 -15.70
C ARG A 587 17.29 2.31 -14.28
N GLY A 588 16.20 2.49 -13.53
CA GLY A 588 16.22 3.01 -12.16
C GLY A 588 16.37 4.52 -12.09
N ARG A 589 16.32 5.05 -10.88
CA ARG A 589 16.37 6.47 -10.57
C ARG A 589 17.51 6.78 -9.61
N MET A 590 17.93 8.03 -9.55
CA MET A 590 18.88 8.55 -8.58
C MET A 590 18.51 9.97 -8.16
N GLY A 591 18.95 10.39 -6.97
CA GLY A 591 18.73 11.75 -6.50
C GLY A 591 19.69 12.73 -7.17
N ILE A 592 19.22 13.94 -7.43
CA ILE A 592 20.04 15.16 -7.53
C ILE A 592 19.73 16.04 -6.33
N HIS A 593 20.72 16.70 -5.77
CA HIS A 593 20.66 17.25 -4.43
C HIS A 593 21.23 18.68 -4.35
N GLU A 594 20.56 19.51 -3.53
CA GLU A 594 21.00 20.81 -3.10
C GLU A 594 21.07 20.78 -1.57
N LEU A 595 22.26 20.71 -1.00
CA LEU A 595 22.46 20.65 0.46
C LEU A 595 22.92 22.02 0.98
N MET A 596 22.07 22.67 1.75
CA MET A 596 22.38 23.92 2.44
C MET A 596 22.64 23.63 3.93
N LEU A 597 23.81 24.03 4.41
CA LEU A 597 24.15 23.96 5.83
C LEU A 597 23.78 25.28 6.51
N SER A 598 23.32 25.21 7.75
CA SER A 598 23.01 26.40 8.56
C SER A 598 24.27 26.88 9.28
N ASP A 599 25.11 27.63 8.56
CA ASP A 599 26.23 28.37 9.14
C ASP A 599 25.76 29.70 9.77
N GLU A 600 26.68 30.47 10.35
CA GLU A 600 26.34 31.74 11.02
C GLU A 600 25.78 32.77 10.02
N ALA A 601 26.26 32.81 8.77
CA ALA A 601 25.74 33.72 7.76
C ALA A 601 24.28 33.38 7.41
N ILE A 602 23.94 32.09 7.23
CA ILE A 602 22.57 31.63 6.98
C ILE A 602 21.68 31.94 8.19
N ARG A 603 22.14 31.70 9.43
CA ARG A 603 21.41 32.05 10.66
C ARG A 603 21.07 33.53 10.75
N GLN A 604 22.01 34.41 10.40
CA GLN A 604 21.77 35.85 10.36
C GLN A 604 20.70 36.21 9.32
N HIS A 605 20.72 35.55 8.15
CA HIS A 605 19.68 35.72 7.13
C HIS A 605 18.31 35.30 7.64
N ILE A 606 18.21 34.17 8.37
CA ILE A 606 16.96 33.69 8.97
C ILE A 606 16.43 34.70 9.99
N ARG A 607 17.30 35.17 10.90
CA ARG A 607 16.92 36.13 11.99
C ARG A 607 16.39 37.46 11.43
N ARG A 608 16.95 37.95 10.31
CA ARG A 608 16.50 39.18 9.64
C ARG A 608 15.38 38.96 8.62
N ARG A 609 14.87 37.72 8.48
CA ARG A 609 13.86 37.37 7.50
C ARG A 609 14.26 37.73 6.06
N ALA A 610 15.51 37.45 5.69
CA ALA A 610 16.03 37.73 4.35
C ALA A 610 15.26 36.96 3.27
N SER A 611 15.29 37.48 2.03
CA SER A 611 14.67 36.83 0.89
C SER A 611 15.37 35.51 0.53
N ALA A 612 14.64 34.59 -0.10
CA ALA A 612 15.21 33.33 -0.59
C ALA A 612 16.37 33.55 -1.56
N ALA A 613 16.37 34.67 -2.31
CA ALA A 613 17.44 35.05 -3.23
C ALA A 613 18.74 35.41 -2.50
N GLU A 614 18.68 36.21 -1.42
CA GLU A 614 19.85 36.56 -0.60
C GLU A 614 20.43 35.32 0.10
N ILE A 615 19.57 34.45 0.65
CA ILE A 615 19.95 33.18 1.28
C ILE A 615 20.65 32.29 0.26
N ARG A 616 20.10 32.16 -0.96
CA ARG A 616 20.69 31.40 -2.07
C ARG A 616 22.07 31.90 -2.43
N GLN A 617 22.24 33.22 -2.58
CA GLN A 617 23.51 33.82 -2.92
C GLN A 617 24.59 33.51 -1.88
N THR A 618 24.26 33.61 -0.61
CA THR A 618 25.16 33.29 0.50
C THR A 618 25.49 31.81 0.53
N ALA A 619 24.50 30.93 0.37
CA ALA A 619 24.72 29.48 0.36
C ALA A 619 25.62 29.03 -0.82
N LEU A 620 25.41 29.61 -2.02
CA LEU A 620 26.27 29.34 -3.19
C LEU A 620 27.71 29.82 -2.94
N ALA A 621 27.92 31.00 -2.32
CA ALA A 621 29.22 31.50 -1.96
C ALA A 621 29.93 30.61 -0.93
N ALA A 622 29.18 29.94 -0.06
CA ALA A 622 29.67 28.93 0.87
C ALA A 622 29.92 27.53 0.24
N GLY A 623 29.69 27.38 -1.07
CA GLY A 623 29.96 26.12 -1.79
C GLY A 623 28.80 25.19 -1.97
N MET A 624 27.54 25.60 -1.67
CA MET A 624 26.35 24.83 -2.01
C MET A 624 26.24 24.68 -3.53
N LEU A 625 25.97 23.47 -4.00
CA LEU A 625 25.60 23.24 -5.39
C LEU A 625 24.07 23.27 -5.51
N THR A 626 23.56 23.88 -6.58
CA THR A 626 22.16 23.82 -6.95
C THR A 626 21.80 22.40 -7.46
N LEU A 627 20.51 22.05 -7.50
CA LEU A 627 20.04 20.80 -8.10
C LEU A 627 20.57 20.61 -9.53
N ARG A 628 20.60 21.71 -10.34
CA ARG A 628 21.12 21.68 -11.72
C ARG A 628 22.62 21.41 -11.76
N GLN A 629 23.39 22.06 -10.91
CA GLN A 629 24.83 21.84 -10.83
C GLN A 629 25.19 20.43 -10.42
N ASP A 630 24.53 19.90 -9.38
CA ASP A 630 24.71 18.51 -8.95
C ASP A 630 24.29 17.51 -10.04
N GLY A 631 23.22 17.84 -10.78
CA GLY A 631 22.78 17.05 -11.94
C GLY A 631 23.82 17.01 -13.05
N ILE A 632 24.38 18.18 -13.43
CA ILE A 632 25.42 18.29 -14.46
C ILE A 632 26.69 17.50 -14.06
N GLU A 633 27.10 17.56 -12.79
CA GLU A 633 28.22 16.73 -12.31
C GLU A 633 27.95 15.23 -12.50
N LYS A 634 26.68 14.79 -12.38
CA LYS A 634 26.27 13.40 -12.62
C LYS A 634 26.19 13.04 -14.11
N VAL A 635 25.89 14.00 -14.97
CA VAL A 635 26.01 13.83 -16.44
C VAL A 635 27.47 13.59 -16.82
N LEU A 636 28.39 14.40 -16.29
CA LEU A 636 29.85 14.25 -16.51
C LEU A 636 30.38 12.88 -16.02
N GLN A 637 29.72 12.28 -15.03
CA GLN A 637 30.03 10.94 -14.52
C GLN A 637 29.36 9.81 -15.32
N GLY A 638 28.54 10.11 -16.33
CA GLY A 638 27.83 9.11 -17.13
C GLY A 638 26.67 8.44 -16.42
N LEU A 639 26.12 9.05 -15.39
CA LEU A 639 25.04 8.47 -14.57
C LEU A 639 23.64 8.79 -15.10
N THR A 640 23.48 9.94 -15.75
CA THR A 640 22.24 10.46 -16.34
C THR A 640 22.58 11.33 -17.54
N ASP A 641 21.61 11.98 -18.17
CA ASP A 641 21.83 12.91 -19.27
C ASP A 641 21.23 14.30 -19.00
N MET A 642 21.60 15.27 -19.85
CA MET A 642 21.15 16.65 -19.70
C MET A 642 19.65 16.82 -19.79
N SER A 643 18.95 15.99 -20.59
CA SER A 643 17.49 16.08 -20.74
C SER A 643 16.77 15.80 -19.43
N GLU A 644 17.22 14.81 -18.67
CA GLU A 644 16.71 14.47 -17.34
C GLU A 644 17.00 15.57 -16.32
N VAL A 645 18.22 16.10 -16.33
CA VAL A 645 18.63 17.16 -15.39
C VAL A 645 17.81 18.42 -15.63
N LEU A 646 17.62 18.83 -16.87
CA LEU A 646 16.84 20.02 -17.21
C LEU A 646 15.37 19.83 -16.85
N ALA A 647 14.79 18.68 -17.18
CA ALA A 647 13.39 18.36 -16.82
C ALA A 647 13.15 18.40 -15.31
N ALA A 648 14.11 17.93 -14.51
CA ALA A 648 13.99 17.88 -13.04
C ALA A 648 14.35 19.21 -12.35
N SER A 649 15.15 20.08 -12.98
CA SER A 649 15.69 21.31 -12.38
C SER A 649 15.15 22.62 -12.99
N ASN A 650 14.29 22.57 -14.01
CA ASN A 650 13.57 23.72 -14.52
C ASN A 650 12.43 24.09 -13.54
N LEU A 651 12.70 25.06 -12.73
CA LEU A 651 11.76 25.66 -11.75
C LEU A 651 11.62 27.15 -12.02
#